data_5af8139f4f069fa51efafdebe1728ef5
#
_entry.id   5af8139f4f069fa51efafdebe1728ef5
#
_cell.length_a   1.000
_cell.length_b   1.000
_cell.length_c   1.000
_cell.angle_alpha   90.00
_cell.angle_beta   90.00
_cell.angle_gamma   90.00
#
_symmetry.space_group_name_H-M   'P 1'
#
loop_
_entity.id
_entity.type
_entity.pdbx_description
1 polymer ?
#
loop_
_entity_poly.entity_id
_entity_poly.type
_entity_poly.pdbx_seq_one_letter_code
_entity_poly.pdbx_strand_id
1 'polypeptide(L)'
;MFTKLATKMFGSKNAREIKRMRKTVSRINELEEQYGNLSDTELQGKTAEFRRRYDEGESLDALLPEAFATTREASRRVMGMRHYDVQMIGGITLHEGRISEMKTGEGKTLVATLAVYLNALTGKGVHLVTVNDYLARRDAEWMGKLYRFLGLQVGVVVAGQPPEEKRAAYQADITYGTNNEFGFDYLRDNMAFSTEDKVQRGLHFAIVDEVDSILIDEARTPLIISGAAEDSSKLYLAINELVPSLEMGEVSEEGEPSGDFTIDEKSRQVELTETGHEKVEELLLERGLLKEGESLYSAANLSLLHHVHSALRAHHLFQKDVDYIVQGDQVVIVDEHTGRTMPGRRWSEGLHQSIEAKEGVRIQAESQTLASTTFQNYFRLYDKLAGMTGTADTEAFEFRQIYGLDVVVIPPNKPIQRIDYNDLIYLTQEEKFHAIIDEIKDVTAEGRPILVGTASIEASELLSMLLKKARIDHKILNAKQHESEAQIIAQAGRPGAVTIATNMAGRGTDIVLGGNWEFEVAGMESPTEEEIARTKAEWTERHNQVLEAGGLHIIGTERHESRRIDNQLRGRAGRQGDPGSSRFFLSLEDNLMRIFAPDRVKSLMQAMGMKKGEAIEHRMVTNAIEKSQRKVEGRNFDMRKTLLEYDDVANDQRTVIYDQRNEVMSSEDVSEMIKTIREDVVDSLVSEFIPPQSMPEQWDVAGLESQLQSEMAINLPVQKWLDEDSKLYEENLRQRILEEIVAAYDAKEELAGSEPMRKFEKQVFLQVLDTLWKEHLSNMDHLRRGIHLRGYAQKNPKQEYKREAFNLFESMLETMKRDVVRVLSHVRVQSREEMEEVERRRKEELERELAQARLRHDETSATAQHRQDGNADGAAAQQPQGTPETFVRQDRKVGRNEPCPCGSGKKYKQCCGKVN
;
A
#
# COMPACT_ATOMS: atom_id res chain seq x y z
N MET A 1 19.90 35.73 -18.62
CA MET A 1 19.32 36.91 -19.28
C MET A 1 18.59 36.54 -20.56
N PHE A 2 19.16 35.74 -21.45
CA PHE A 2 18.53 35.26 -22.70
C PHE A 2 17.22 34.50 -22.49
N THR A 3 17.12 33.63 -21.50
CA THR A 3 15.91 32.87 -21.17
C THR A 3 14.74 33.79 -20.74
N LYS A 4 15.01 34.82 -19.95
CA LYS A 4 13.98 35.83 -19.56
C LYS A 4 13.51 36.65 -20.74
N LEU A 5 14.37 36.96 -21.71
CA LEU A 5 14.02 37.71 -22.93
C LEU A 5 13.19 36.82 -23.88
N ALA A 6 13.59 35.57 -24.06
CA ALA A 6 12.85 34.60 -24.86
C ALA A 6 11.46 34.30 -24.27
N THR A 7 11.34 34.17 -22.96
CA THR A 7 10.05 33.97 -22.27
C THR A 7 9.15 35.20 -22.42
N LYS A 8 9.71 36.40 -22.46
CA LYS A 8 8.96 37.64 -22.67
C LYS A 8 8.46 37.83 -24.12
N MET A 9 9.18 37.28 -25.11
CA MET A 9 8.81 37.32 -26.54
C MET A 9 7.90 36.17 -26.97
N PHE A 10 8.10 34.96 -26.45
CA PHE A 10 7.40 33.75 -26.92
C PHE A 10 6.41 33.17 -25.88
N GLY A 11 6.32 33.72 -24.71
CA GLY A 11 5.53 33.19 -23.58
C GLY A 11 6.22 31.98 -22.92
N SER A 12 5.74 31.59 -21.73
CA SER A 12 6.18 30.34 -21.08
C SER A 12 5.65 29.12 -21.85
N LYS A 13 6.24 27.93 -21.63
CA LYS A 13 5.72 26.64 -22.16
C LYS A 13 4.23 26.51 -21.78
N ASN A 14 3.89 26.76 -20.52
CA ASN A 14 2.54 26.70 -20.01
C ASN A 14 1.58 27.69 -20.75
N ALA A 15 1.97 28.93 -20.97
CA ALA A 15 1.14 29.91 -21.68
C ALA A 15 0.83 29.50 -23.13
N ARG A 16 1.79 28.85 -23.80
CA ARG A 16 1.60 28.34 -25.17
C ARG A 16 0.63 27.16 -25.21
N GLU A 17 0.75 26.24 -24.23
CA GLU A 17 -0.17 25.09 -24.09
C GLU A 17 -1.61 25.58 -23.84
N ILE A 18 -1.79 26.49 -22.90
CA ILE A 18 -3.11 27.07 -22.62
C ILE A 18 -3.67 27.78 -23.87
N LYS A 19 -2.84 28.50 -24.62
CA LYS A 19 -3.28 29.15 -25.87
C LYS A 19 -3.70 28.13 -26.94
N ARG A 20 -3.02 26.97 -27.01
CA ARG A 20 -3.39 25.88 -27.91
C ARG A 20 -4.75 25.28 -27.51
N MET A 21 -4.93 24.96 -26.24
CA MET A 21 -6.16 24.37 -25.70
C MET A 21 -7.37 25.31 -25.82
N ARG A 22 -7.16 26.63 -25.69
CA ARG A 22 -8.24 27.63 -25.90
C ARG A 22 -8.87 27.56 -27.29
N LYS A 23 -8.13 27.14 -28.33
CA LYS A 23 -8.71 26.96 -29.68
C LYS A 23 -9.73 25.81 -29.67
N THR A 24 -9.40 24.72 -28.98
CA THR A 24 -10.34 23.59 -28.82
C THR A 24 -11.56 24.02 -28.00
N VAL A 25 -11.35 24.80 -26.93
CA VAL A 25 -12.45 25.35 -26.13
C VAL A 25 -13.38 26.24 -26.97
N SER A 26 -12.82 27.07 -27.86
CA SER A 26 -13.65 27.88 -28.79
C SER A 26 -14.55 27.01 -29.66
N ARG A 27 -14.02 25.87 -30.19
CA ARG A 27 -14.83 24.91 -30.97
C ARG A 27 -15.92 24.25 -30.11
N ILE A 28 -15.63 23.93 -28.84
CA ILE A 28 -16.64 23.41 -27.90
C ILE A 28 -17.73 24.43 -27.65
N ASN A 29 -17.36 25.69 -27.49
CA ASN A 29 -18.32 26.79 -27.30
C ASN A 29 -19.22 27.04 -28.53
N GLU A 30 -18.69 26.87 -29.74
CA GLU A 30 -19.47 26.95 -30.99
C GLU A 30 -20.57 25.87 -31.07
N LEU A 31 -20.36 24.71 -30.43
CA LEU A 31 -21.32 23.61 -30.37
C LEU A 31 -22.38 23.77 -29.28
N GLU A 32 -22.21 24.74 -28.35
CA GLU A 32 -23.06 24.82 -27.15
C GLU A 32 -24.54 25.07 -27.51
N GLU A 33 -24.85 25.92 -28.47
CA GLU A 33 -26.23 26.19 -28.91
C GLU A 33 -26.85 24.96 -29.57
N GLN A 34 -26.10 24.25 -30.41
CA GLN A 34 -26.57 23.04 -31.10
C GLN A 34 -26.92 21.96 -30.08
N TYR A 35 -26.05 21.72 -29.11
CA TYR A 35 -26.26 20.67 -28.07
C TYR A 35 -27.33 21.10 -27.05
N GLY A 36 -27.47 22.40 -26.79
CA GLY A 36 -28.51 22.93 -25.93
C GLY A 36 -29.92 22.70 -26.47
N ASN A 37 -30.09 22.63 -27.80
CA ASN A 37 -31.36 22.38 -28.48
C ASN A 37 -31.74 20.91 -28.62
N LEU A 38 -30.83 19.97 -28.31
CA LEU A 38 -31.14 18.53 -28.32
C LEU A 38 -32.11 18.17 -27.19
N SER A 39 -33.02 17.23 -27.47
CA SER A 39 -33.82 16.59 -26.43
C SER A 39 -32.92 15.70 -25.53
N ASP A 40 -33.39 15.32 -24.33
CA ASP A 40 -32.66 14.42 -23.45
C ASP A 40 -32.35 13.09 -24.13
N THR A 41 -33.29 12.54 -24.90
CA THR A 41 -33.09 11.27 -25.64
C THR A 41 -32.02 11.40 -26.72
N GLU A 42 -31.99 12.51 -27.45
CA GLU A 42 -30.96 12.76 -28.46
C GLU A 42 -29.58 12.97 -27.83
N LEU A 43 -29.53 13.69 -26.70
CA LEU A 43 -28.29 13.90 -25.96
C LEU A 43 -27.73 12.59 -25.39
N GLN A 44 -28.59 11.73 -24.81
CA GLN A 44 -28.23 10.39 -24.35
C GLN A 44 -27.75 9.49 -25.50
N GLY A 45 -28.38 9.61 -26.67
CA GLY A 45 -28.01 8.88 -27.88
C GLY A 45 -26.62 9.18 -28.41
N LYS A 46 -26.02 10.32 -28.03
CA LYS A 46 -24.65 10.68 -28.42
C LYS A 46 -23.59 9.71 -27.95
N THR A 47 -23.77 9.09 -26.80
CA THR A 47 -22.83 8.06 -26.31
C THR A 47 -22.72 6.85 -27.25
N ALA A 48 -23.85 6.34 -27.74
CA ALA A 48 -23.88 5.24 -28.71
C ALA A 48 -23.29 5.66 -30.06
N GLU A 49 -23.58 6.90 -30.51
CA GLU A 49 -23.00 7.48 -31.71
C GLU A 49 -21.48 7.57 -31.63
N PHE A 50 -20.95 8.12 -30.53
CA PHE A 50 -19.50 8.27 -30.36
C PHE A 50 -18.78 6.92 -30.23
N ARG A 51 -19.36 5.92 -29.54
CA ARG A 51 -18.80 4.57 -29.48
C ARG A 51 -18.72 3.95 -30.88
N ARG A 52 -19.77 4.05 -31.66
CA ARG A 52 -19.78 3.54 -33.06
C ARG A 52 -18.69 4.23 -33.91
N ARG A 53 -18.58 5.59 -33.86
CA ARG A 53 -17.55 6.33 -34.59
C ARG A 53 -16.14 5.94 -34.15
N TYR A 54 -15.93 5.71 -32.85
CA TYR A 54 -14.68 5.21 -32.31
C TYR A 54 -14.34 3.80 -32.84
N ASP A 55 -15.32 2.89 -32.85
CA ASP A 55 -15.18 1.53 -33.40
C ASP A 55 -14.93 1.54 -34.91
N GLU A 56 -15.45 2.53 -35.61
CA GLU A 56 -15.19 2.79 -37.06
C GLU A 56 -13.78 3.41 -37.30
N GLY A 57 -13.01 3.69 -36.25
CA GLY A 57 -11.61 4.16 -36.30
C GLY A 57 -11.41 5.66 -36.10
N GLU A 58 -12.43 6.42 -35.72
CA GLU A 58 -12.27 7.83 -35.36
C GLU A 58 -11.54 7.97 -34.00
N SER A 59 -10.56 8.86 -33.94
CA SER A 59 -9.78 9.04 -32.70
C SER A 59 -10.57 9.80 -31.62
N LEU A 60 -10.24 9.52 -30.33
CA LEU A 60 -10.82 10.28 -29.20
C LEU A 60 -10.55 11.76 -29.29
N ASP A 61 -9.39 12.19 -29.83
CA ASP A 61 -9.05 13.60 -30.05
C ASP A 61 -9.99 14.28 -31.06
N ALA A 62 -10.45 13.56 -32.08
CA ALA A 62 -11.44 14.07 -33.03
C ALA A 62 -12.82 14.20 -32.42
N LEU A 63 -13.22 13.23 -31.57
CA LEU A 63 -14.48 13.24 -30.84
C LEU A 63 -14.52 14.23 -29.68
N LEU A 64 -13.38 14.67 -29.16
CA LEU A 64 -13.26 15.47 -27.93
C LEU A 64 -14.17 16.72 -27.92
N PRO A 65 -14.25 17.59 -28.97
CA PRO A 65 -15.09 18.76 -28.92
C PRO A 65 -16.56 18.44 -28.73
N GLU A 66 -17.06 17.43 -29.42
CA GLU A 66 -18.46 17.00 -29.35
C GLU A 66 -18.77 16.30 -28.03
N ALA A 67 -17.89 15.41 -27.57
CA ALA A 67 -18.02 14.74 -26.29
C ALA A 67 -18.02 15.71 -25.10
N PHE A 68 -17.16 16.73 -25.14
CA PHE A 68 -17.12 17.77 -24.09
C PHE A 68 -18.37 18.66 -24.13
N ALA A 69 -18.87 18.98 -25.31
CA ALA A 69 -20.13 19.70 -25.44
C ALA A 69 -21.32 18.89 -24.88
N THR A 70 -21.33 17.58 -25.16
CA THR A 70 -22.32 16.64 -24.60
C THR A 70 -22.25 16.61 -23.07
N THR A 71 -21.06 16.46 -22.50
CA THR A 71 -20.86 16.39 -21.05
C THR A 71 -21.24 17.71 -20.38
N ARG A 72 -20.88 18.85 -20.97
CA ARG A 72 -21.26 20.20 -20.47
C ARG A 72 -22.77 20.37 -20.40
N GLU A 73 -23.47 20.00 -21.48
CA GLU A 73 -24.92 20.18 -21.54
C GLU A 73 -25.64 19.19 -20.59
N ALA A 74 -25.19 17.93 -20.54
CA ALA A 74 -25.71 16.96 -19.59
C ALA A 74 -25.52 17.40 -18.13
N SER A 75 -24.34 17.94 -17.80
CA SER A 75 -24.04 18.49 -16.47
C SER A 75 -24.95 19.67 -16.12
N ARG A 76 -25.20 20.55 -17.07
CA ARG A 76 -26.13 21.70 -16.91
C ARG A 76 -27.55 21.22 -16.59
N ARG A 77 -28.04 20.19 -17.29
CA ARG A 77 -29.39 19.64 -17.09
C ARG A 77 -29.54 18.85 -15.80
N VAL A 78 -28.62 17.93 -15.54
CA VAL A 78 -28.74 16.96 -14.43
C VAL A 78 -28.31 17.53 -13.09
N MET A 79 -27.28 18.40 -13.11
CA MET A 79 -26.64 18.89 -11.90
C MET A 79 -26.79 20.42 -11.70
N GLY A 80 -27.33 21.13 -12.67
CA GLY A 80 -27.39 22.60 -12.66
C GLY A 80 -26.01 23.28 -12.82
N MET A 81 -24.96 22.50 -13.17
CA MET A 81 -23.58 23.01 -13.25
C MET A 81 -23.11 23.05 -14.70
N ARG A 82 -22.80 24.23 -15.18
CA ARG A 82 -22.17 24.43 -16.49
C ARG A 82 -20.66 24.57 -16.32
N HIS A 83 -19.86 23.72 -16.99
CA HIS A 83 -18.41 23.85 -17.00
C HIS A 83 -17.93 25.20 -17.55
N TYR A 84 -16.98 25.81 -16.83
CA TYR A 84 -16.31 27.04 -17.28
C TYR A 84 -15.23 26.71 -18.32
N ASP A 85 -14.81 27.71 -19.09
CA ASP A 85 -13.78 27.55 -20.11
C ASP A 85 -12.43 27.07 -19.51
N VAL A 86 -12.07 27.53 -18.32
CA VAL A 86 -10.88 27.05 -17.60
C VAL A 86 -11.00 25.56 -17.21
N GLN A 87 -12.21 25.12 -16.89
CA GLN A 87 -12.50 23.72 -16.58
C GLN A 87 -12.41 22.84 -17.84
N MET A 88 -12.81 23.35 -19.00
CA MET A 88 -12.60 22.69 -20.30
C MET A 88 -11.10 22.48 -20.58
N ILE A 89 -10.25 23.47 -20.30
CA ILE A 89 -8.79 23.34 -20.40
C ILE A 89 -8.29 22.24 -19.46
N GLY A 90 -8.84 22.16 -18.23
CA GLY A 90 -8.55 21.11 -17.28
C GLY A 90 -8.88 19.72 -17.81
N GLY A 91 -10.07 19.53 -18.37
CA GLY A 91 -10.50 18.28 -18.99
C GLY A 91 -9.63 17.85 -20.18
N ILE A 92 -9.25 18.81 -21.05
CA ILE A 92 -8.30 18.55 -22.16
C ILE A 92 -6.96 18.09 -21.61
N THR A 93 -6.45 18.76 -20.56
CA THR A 93 -5.17 18.41 -19.92
C THR A 93 -5.19 16.99 -19.38
N LEU A 94 -6.28 16.58 -18.72
CA LEU A 94 -6.45 15.22 -18.21
C LEU A 94 -6.53 14.19 -19.34
N HIS A 95 -7.29 14.50 -20.41
CA HIS A 95 -7.37 13.61 -21.57
C HIS A 95 -6.01 13.41 -22.24
N GLU A 96 -5.16 14.43 -22.27
CA GLU A 96 -3.80 14.33 -22.84
C GLU A 96 -2.80 13.57 -21.93
N GLY A 97 -3.24 12.97 -20.81
CA GLY A 97 -2.36 12.25 -19.90
C GLY A 97 -1.39 13.18 -19.15
N ARG A 98 -1.87 14.30 -18.65
CA ARG A 98 -1.08 15.30 -17.93
C ARG A 98 -1.71 15.63 -16.58
N ILE A 99 -0.96 16.36 -15.76
CA ILE A 99 -1.48 16.89 -14.49
C ILE A 99 -2.13 18.25 -14.70
N SER A 100 -3.41 18.34 -14.36
CA SER A 100 -4.18 19.56 -14.32
C SER A 100 -4.01 20.25 -12.95
N GLU A 101 -3.13 21.25 -12.84
CA GLU A 101 -3.07 22.06 -11.64
C GLU A 101 -4.14 23.14 -11.68
N MET A 102 -5.19 22.96 -10.90
CA MET A 102 -6.26 23.92 -10.69
C MET A 102 -6.36 24.25 -9.21
N LYS A 103 -6.41 25.52 -8.87
CA LYS A 103 -6.51 25.96 -7.47
C LYS A 103 -7.67 25.28 -6.75
N THR A 104 -7.53 25.08 -5.46
CA THR A 104 -8.58 24.48 -4.65
C THR A 104 -9.87 25.29 -4.77
N GLY A 105 -11.02 24.63 -4.92
CA GLY A 105 -12.32 25.30 -5.14
C GLY A 105 -12.65 25.61 -6.61
N GLU A 106 -11.79 25.26 -7.58
CA GLU A 106 -12.06 25.44 -9.02
C GLU A 106 -12.90 24.29 -9.63
N GLY A 107 -13.42 23.36 -8.81
CA GLY A 107 -14.31 22.30 -9.26
C GLY A 107 -13.61 21.15 -10.00
N LYS A 108 -12.44 20.70 -9.52
CA LYS A 108 -11.67 19.59 -10.11
C LYS A 108 -12.50 18.31 -10.31
N THR A 109 -13.36 17.97 -9.34
CA THR A 109 -14.25 16.79 -9.43
C THR A 109 -15.17 16.87 -10.66
N LEU A 110 -15.71 18.06 -10.95
CA LEU A 110 -16.52 18.28 -12.14
C LEU A 110 -15.68 18.26 -13.43
N VAL A 111 -14.46 18.80 -13.39
CA VAL A 111 -13.51 18.78 -14.52
C VAL A 111 -13.19 17.37 -14.97
N ALA A 112 -12.97 16.46 -14.02
CA ALA A 112 -12.66 15.07 -14.31
C ALA A 112 -13.74 14.40 -15.19
N THR A 113 -15.01 14.79 -15.06
CA THR A 113 -16.12 14.21 -15.82
C THR A 113 -15.94 14.31 -17.33
N LEU A 114 -15.29 15.37 -17.81
CA LEU A 114 -15.02 15.60 -19.23
C LEU A 114 -14.10 14.51 -19.80
N ALA A 115 -12.95 14.32 -19.18
CA ALA A 115 -11.96 13.33 -19.63
C ALA A 115 -12.43 11.90 -19.35
N VAL A 116 -13.12 11.67 -18.23
CA VAL A 116 -13.68 10.36 -17.87
C VAL A 116 -14.71 9.93 -18.92
N TYR A 117 -15.67 10.78 -19.25
CA TYR A 117 -16.69 10.46 -20.27
C TYR A 117 -16.06 10.09 -21.61
N LEU A 118 -15.15 10.94 -22.11
CA LEU A 118 -14.51 10.72 -23.41
C LEU A 118 -13.71 9.39 -23.46
N ASN A 119 -12.97 9.08 -22.40
CA ASN A 119 -12.15 7.87 -22.38
C ASN A 119 -12.98 6.61 -22.05
N ALA A 120 -14.13 6.72 -21.36
CA ALA A 120 -15.04 5.61 -21.12
C ALA A 120 -15.74 5.13 -22.41
N LEU A 121 -15.74 5.92 -23.48
CA LEU A 121 -16.29 5.53 -24.80
C LEU A 121 -15.53 4.31 -25.37
N THR A 122 -14.28 4.12 -25.02
CA THR A 122 -13.46 2.98 -25.46
C THR A 122 -13.96 1.62 -24.93
N GLY A 123 -14.81 1.59 -23.92
CA GLY A 123 -15.26 0.36 -23.25
C GLY A 123 -14.18 -0.35 -22.41
N LYS A 124 -12.93 0.17 -22.37
CA LYS A 124 -11.80 -0.47 -21.66
C LYS A 124 -11.76 -0.17 -20.16
N GLY A 125 -12.59 0.75 -19.66
CA GLY A 125 -12.65 1.19 -18.26
C GLY A 125 -11.76 2.38 -17.94
N VAL A 126 -12.31 3.24 -17.10
CA VAL A 126 -11.60 4.42 -16.57
C VAL A 126 -11.62 4.33 -15.05
N HIS A 127 -10.46 4.42 -14.43
CA HIS A 127 -10.31 4.44 -12.98
C HIS A 127 -10.14 5.88 -12.48
N LEU A 128 -10.94 6.27 -11.51
CA LEU A 128 -10.81 7.55 -10.82
C LEU A 128 -10.36 7.29 -9.37
N VAL A 129 -9.11 7.67 -9.11
CA VAL A 129 -8.41 7.34 -7.88
C VAL A 129 -8.54 8.47 -6.88
N THR A 130 -8.99 8.16 -5.66
CA THR A 130 -9.15 9.11 -4.56
C THR A 130 -8.31 8.71 -3.36
N VAL A 131 -8.14 9.63 -2.39
CA VAL A 131 -7.32 9.41 -1.20
C VAL A 131 -8.02 8.62 -0.09
N ASN A 132 -9.35 8.46 -0.12
CA ASN A 132 -10.10 7.70 0.88
C ASN A 132 -11.46 7.22 0.36
N ASP A 133 -12.03 6.25 1.06
CA ASP A 133 -13.30 5.58 0.70
C ASP A 133 -14.50 6.55 0.72
N TYR A 134 -14.49 7.53 1.61
CA TYR A 134 -15.56 8.53 1.68
C TYR A 134 -15.65 9.34 0.40
N LEU A 135 -14.51 9.85 -0.09
CA LEU A 135 -14.46 10.62 -1.34
C LEU A 135 -14.82 9.73 -2.55
N ALA A 136 -14.34 8.49 -2.58
CA ALA A 136 -14.68 7.56 -3.65
C ALA A 136 -16.21 7.36 -3.77
N ARG A 137 -16.88 7.10 -2.65
CA ARG A 137 -18.35 6.95 -2.62
C ARG A 137 -19.09 8.24 -2.96
N ARG A 138 -18.71 9.34 -2.30
CA ARG A 138 -19.33 10.66 -2.49
C ARG A 138 -19.27 11.10 -3.96
N ASP A 139 -18.08 11.03 -4.54
CA ASP A 139 -17.86 11.55 -5.90
C ASP A 139 -18.48 10.62 -6.96
N ALA A 140 -18.46 9.30 -6.74
CA ALA A 140 -19.16 8.34 -7.59
C ALA A 140 -20.66 8.53 -7.55
N GLU A 141 -21.26 8.82 -6.40
CA GLU A 141 -22.68 9.08 -6.28
C GLU A 141 -23.06 10.41 -6.91
N TRP A 142 -22.30 11.46 -6.65
CA TRP A 142 -22.57 12.81 -7.13
C TRP A 142 -22.37 12.92 -8.63
N MET A 143 -21.19 12.57 -9.16
CA MET A 143 -20.91 12.62 -10.60
C MET A 143 -21.58 11.49 -11.36
N GLY A 144 -21.89 10.39 -10.69
CA GLY A 144 -22.61 9.26 -11.24
C GLY A 144 -23.98 9.61 -11.81
N LYS A 145 -24.63 10.67 -11.32
CA LYS A 145 -25.88 11.18 -11.90
C LYS A 145 -25.69 11.58 -13.37
N LEU A 146 -24.59 12.29 -13.64
CA LEU A 146 -24.22 12.72 -15.00
C LEU A 146 -23.88 11.52 -15.89
N TYR A 147 -23.05 10.60 -15.42
CA TYR A 147 -22.62 9.44 -16.21
C TYR A 147 -23.80 8.49 -16.53
N ARG A 148 -24.67 8.22 -15.55
CA ARG A 148 -25.86 7.38 -15.75
C ARG A 148 -26.85 8.02 -16.72
N PHE A 149 -27.01 9.38 -16.66
CA PHE A 149 -27.82 10.09 -17.66
C PHE A 149 -27.29 9.89 -19.07
N LEU A 150 -25.96 9.84 -19.25
CA LEU A 150 -25.31 9.58 -20.53
C LEU A 150 -25.19 8.10 -20.87
N GLY A 151 -25.78 7.20 -20.08
CA GLY A 151 -25.84 5.75 -20.35
C GLY A 151 -24.58 4.98 -19.96
N LEU A 152 -23.71 5.53 -19.10
CA LEU A 152 -22.50 4.88 -18.59
C LEU A 152 -22.74 4.27 -17.20
N GLN A 153 -22.09 3.13 -16.96
CA GLN A 153 -22.10 2.46 -15.66
C GLN A 153 -20.98 2.95 -14.75
N VAL A 154 -21.29 3.09 -13.45
CA VAL A 154 -20.34 3.57 -12.43
C VAL A 154 -20.25 2.54 -11.31
N GLY A 155 -19.04 2.06 -11.03
CA GLY A 155 -18.68 1.20 -9.93
C GLY A 155 -17.86 1.93 -8.87
N VAL A 156 -17.85 1.40 -7.65
CA VAL A 156 -17.04 1.91 -6.53
C VAL A 156 -16.32 0.75 -5.88
N VAL A 157 -15.02 0.91 -5.68
CA VAL A 157 -14.15 -0.05 -4.99
C VAL A 157 -13.64 0.56 -3.71
N VAL A 158 -13.94 -0.08 -2.59
CA VAL A 158 -13.56 0.36 -1.23
C VAL A 158 -13.14 -0.84 -0.38
N ALA A 159 -12.51 -0.55 0.75
CA ALA A 159 -12.06 -1.57 1.67
C ALA A 159 -13.20 -2.47 2.19
N GLY A 160 -12.90 -3.77 2.34
CA GLY A 160 -13.83 -4.74 2.92
C GLY A 160 -14.95 -5.25 2.02
N GLN A 161 -14.99 -4.86 0.73
CA GLN A 161 -15.97 -5.40 -0.22
C GLN A 161 -15.66 -6.86 -0.61
N PRO A 162 -16.69 -7.70 -0.81
CA PRO A 162 -16.53 -9.03 -1.37
C PRO A 162 -15.96 -8.99 -2.81
N PRO A 163 -15.20 -10.02 -3.23
CA PRO A 163 -14.61 -10.08 -4.58
C PRO A 163 -15.62 -9.94 -5.72
N GLU A 164 -16.83 -10.48 -5.56
CA GLU A 164 -17.89 -10.41 -6.57
C GLU A 164 -18.37 -8.97 -6.80
N GLU A 165 -18.54 -8.19 -5.71
CA GLU A 165 -18.92 -6.78 -5.82
C GLU A 165 -17.80 -5.96 -6.45
N LYS A 166 -16.55 -6.23 -6.08
CA LYS A 166 -15.36 -5.57 -6.68
C LYS A 166 -15.29 -5.89 -8.18
N ARG A 167 -15.49 -7.14 -8.57
CA ARG A 167 -15.47 -7.55 -9.99
C ARG A 167 -16.55 -6.80 -10.77
N ALA A 168 -17.77 -6.72 -10.26
CA ALA A 168 -18.85 -5.96 -10.87
C ALA A 168 -18.49 -4.46 -10.99
N ALA A 169 -17.85 -3.88 -9.98
CA ALA A 169 -17.40 -2.49 -10.00
C ALA A 169 -16.29 -2.25 -11.04
N TYR A 170 -15.33 -3.17 -11.20
CA TYR A 170 -14.29 -3.07 -12.23
C TYR A 170 -14.82 -3.30 -13.65
N GLN A 171 -15.93 -4.02 -13.82
CA GLN A 171 -16.56 -4.20 -15.13
C GLN A 171 -17.36 -2.96 -15.58
N ALA A 172 -17.66 -2.03 -14.69
CA ALA A 172 -18.31 -0.77 -15.04
C ALA A 172 -17.44 0.06 -16.01
N ASP A 173 -18.05 0.99 -16.75
CA ASP A 173 -17.34 1.92 -17.63
C ASP A 173 -16.38 2.83 -16.84
N ILE A 174 -16.77 3.18 -15.63
CA ILE A 174 -16.07 4.10 -14.75
C ILE A 174 -16.01 3.45 -13.35
N THR A 175 -14.81 3.37 -12.77
CA THR A 175 -14.61 2.82 -11.42
C THR A 175 -13.93 3.85 -10.52
N TYR A 176 -14.61 4.26 -9.47
CA TYR A 176 -14.03 5.06 -8.39
C TYR A 176 -13.44 4.15 -7.33
N GLY A 177 -12.32 4.53 -6.74
CA GLY A 177 -11.71 3.77 -5.67
C GLY A 177 -10.53 4.50 -5.03
N THR A 178 -9.98 3.93 -3.97
CA THR A 178 -8.78 4.46 -3.34
C THR A 178 -7.51 3.91 -3.99
N ASN A 179 -6.43 4.69 -3.94
CA ASN A 179 -5.12 4.24 -4.40
C ASN A 179 -4.70 2.91 -3.76
N ASN A 180 -4.97 2.73 -2.47
CA ASN A 180 -4.64 1.52 -1.74
C ASN A 180 -5.43 0.30 -2.27
N GLU A 181 -6.75 0.42 -2.43
CA GLU A 181 -7.57 -0.70 -2.90
C GLU A 181 -7.22 -1.12 -4.33
N PHE A 182 -7.02 -0.15 -5.24
CA PHE A 182 -6.57 -0.47 -6.60
C PHE A 182 -5.23 -1.23 -6.60
N GLY A 183 -4.28 -0.78 -5.79
CA GLY A 183 -2.96 -1.43 -5.70
C GLY A 183 -3.00 -2.78 -4.99
N PHE A 184 -3.79 -2.92 -3.92
CA PHE A 184 -3.95 -4.21 -3.24
C PHE A 184 -4.74 -5.22 -4.08
N ASP A 185 -5.74 -4.78 -4.85
CA ASP A 185 -6.45 -5.67 -5.76
C ASP A 185 -5.55 -6.15 -6.89
N TYR A 186 -4.67 -5.28 -7.42
CA TYR A 186 -3.63 -5.70 -8.37
C TYR A 186 -2.72 -6.79 -7.79
N LEU A 187 -2.27 -6.64 -6.54
CA LEU A 187 -1.44 -7.66 -5.90
C LEU A 187 -2.23 -8.97 -5.67
N ARG A 188 -3.49 -8.89 -5.22
CA ARG A 188 -4.35 -10.07 -5.03
C ARG A 188 -4.60 -10.81 -6.33
N ASP A 189 -4.89 -10.10 -7.42
CA ASP A 189 -5.11 -10.67 -8.75
C ASP A 189 -3.88 -11.42 -9.27
N ASN A 190 -2.67 -10.92 -8.93
CA ASN A 190 -1.43 -11.61 -9.28
C ASN A 190 -1.06 -12.76 -8.33
N MET A 191 -1.86 -13.00 -7.28
CA MET A 191 -1.78 -14.17 -6.40
C MET A 191 -2.93 -15.16 -6.63
N ALA A 192 -3.89 -14.86 -7.52
CA ALA A 192 -5.04 -15.70 -7.83
C ALA A 192 -4.60 -16.99 -8.56
N PHE A 193 -5.26 -18.12 -8.32
CA PHE A 193 -4.96 -19.39 -8.96
C PHE A 193 -5.76 -19.65 -10.24
N SER A 194 -6.79 -18.86 -10.48
CA SER A 194 -7.58 -18.90 -11.73
C SER A 194 -7.86 -17.49 -12.26
N THR A 195 -8.10 -17.39 -13.54
CA THR A 195 -8.52 -16.13 -14.18
C THR A 195 -9.88 -15.64 -13.67
N GLU A 196 -10.73 -16.54 -13.22
CA GLU A 196 -12.04 -16.25 -12.66
C GLU A 196 -11.97 -15.59 -11.28
N ASP A 197 -10.89 -15.83 -10.52
CA ASP A 197 -10.69 -15.23 -9.20
C ASP A 197 -10.24 -13.77 -9.29
N LYS A 198 -9.74 -13.33 -10.44
CA LYS A 198 -9.32 -11.93 -10.64
C LYS A 198 -10.51 -11.00 -10.65
N VAL A 199 -10.32 -9.84 -10.01
CA VAL A 199 -11.36 -8.80 -9.93
C VAL A 199 -11.12 -7.66 -10.90
N GLN A 200 -9.85 -7.27 -11.16
CA GLN A 200 -9.51 -6.21 -12.10
C GLN A 200 -9.55 -6.71 -13.55
N ARG A 201 -9.81 -5.78 -14.45
CA ARG A 201 -9.55 -5.94 -15.90
C ARG A 201 -8.33 -5.09 -16.28
N GLY A 202 -8.02 -4.93 -17.53
CA GLY A 202 -6.86 -4.17 -18.00
C GLY A 202 -6.77 -2.74 -17.42
N LEU A 203 -5.57 -2.25 -17.20
CA LEU A 203 -5.29 -0.92 -16.64
C LEU A 203 -5.16 0.12 -17.76
N HIS A 204 -6.31 0.57 -18.31
CA HIS A 204 -6.32 1.43 -19.48
C HIS A 204 -6.06 2.91 -19.16
N PHE A 205 -6.92 3.54 -18.36
CA PHE A 205 -6.79 4.96 -18.04
C PHE A 205 -7.08 5.23 -16.57
N ALA A 206 -6.18 5.95 -15.89
CA ALA A 206 -6.40 6.43 -14.53
C ALA A 206 -6.29 7.95 -14.45
N ILE A 207 -7.23 8.55 -13.73
CA ILE A 207 -7.15 9.93 -13.26
C ILE A 207 -6.97 9.90 -11.75
N VAL A 208 -5.86 10.46 -11.26
CA VAL A 208 -5.54 10.51 -9.84
C VAL A 208 -5.94 11.87 -9.28
N ASP A 209 -6.96 11.88 -8.40
CA ASP A 209 -7.32 13.10 -7.67
C ASP A 209 -6.34 13.32 -6.51
N GLU A 210 -6.05 14.59 -6.23
CA GLU A 210 -5.00 14.97 -5.27
C GLU A 210 -3.69 14.21 -5.56
N VAL A 211 -3.27 14.25 -6.83
CA VAL A 211 -2.15 13.47 -7.37
C VAL A 211 -0.84 13.65 -6.61
N ASP A 212 -0.62 14.81 -6.03
CA ASP A 212 0.54 15.12 -5.20
C ASP A 212 0.51 14.42 -3.83
N SER A 213 -0.67 14.12 -3.27
CA SER A 213 -0.77 13.28 -2.08
C SER A 213 -0.40 11.85 -2.40
N ILE A 214 -1.02 11.31 -3.42
CA ILE A 214 -0.92 9.87 -3.74
C ILE A 214 0.48 9.55 -4.31
N LEU A 215 0.93 10.33 -5.30
CA LEU A 215 2.17 10.01 -6.03
C LEU A 215 3.44 10.60 -5.40
N ILE A 216 3.33 11.48 -4.41
CA ILE A 216 4.49 12.05 -3.71
C ILE A 216 4.49 11.69 -2.22
N ASP A 217 3.43 12.04 -1.46
CA ASP A 217 3.44 11.83 0.00
C ASP A 217 3.30 10.37 0.39
N GLU A 218 2.32 9.68 -0.17
CA GLU A 218 2.04 8.27 0.12
C GLU A 218 3.01 7.33 -0.60
N ALA A 219 3.64 7.78 -1.68
CA ALA A 219 4.61 7.00 -2.45
C ALA A 219 5.99 6.84 -1.76
N ARG A 220 6.05 7.03 -0.44
CA ARG A 220 7.24 6.77 0.41
C ARG A 220 7.31 5.32 0.88
N THR A 221 6.18 4.64 0.93
CA THR A 221 6.07 3.26 1.40
C THR A 221 5.47 2.38 0.31
N PRO A 222 5.98 1.16 0.10
CA PRO A 222 5.37 0.21 -0.82
C PRO A 222 4.07 -0.34 -0.25
N LEU A 223 3.22 -0.84 -1.15
CA LEU A 223 2.09 -1.70 -0.80
C LEU A 223 2.63 -3.11 -0.57
N ILE A 224 2.32 -3.71 0.57
CA ILE A 224 2.80 -5.03 0.95
C ILE A 224 1.63 -5.88 1.43
N ILE A 225 1.50 -7.08 0.86
CA ILE A 225 0.67 -8.14 1.41
C ILE A 225 1.61 -9.08 2.15
N SER A 226 1.40 -9.27 3.45
CA SER A 226 2.19 -10.16 4.28
C SER A 226 1.33 -11.30 4.82
N GLY A 227 1.95 -12.45 5.02
CA GLY A 227 1.38 -13.63 5.63
C GLY A 227 2.31 -14.21 6.70
N ALA A 228 1.88 -15.26 7.39
CA ALA A 228 2.74 -15.97 8.33
C ALA A 228 3.88 -16.66 7.57
N ALA A 229 5.12 -16.45 8.02
CA ALA A 229 6.27 -17.19 7.56
C ALA A 229 6.26 -18.61 8.16
N GLU A 230 7.06 -19.50 7.60
CA GLU A 230 7.35 -20.77 8.23
C GLU A 230 7.98 -20.59 9.62
N ASP A 231 7.78 -21.57 10.50
CA ASP A 231 8.23 -21.50 11.90
C ASP A 231 9.77 -21.50 11.99
N SER A 232 10.35 -20.31 12.06
CA SER A 232 11.78 -20.08 12.28
C SER A 232 12.18 -20.02 13.76
N SER A 233 11.29 -20.34 14.69
CA SER A 233 11.53 -20.25 16.14
C SER A 233 12.79 -21.00 16.59
N LYS A 234 13.10 -22.16 16.00
CA LYS A 234 14.29 -22.93 16.31
C LYS A 234 15.57 -22.19 15.93
N LEU A 235 15.56 -21.47 14.81
CA LEU A 235 16.71 -20.70 14.34
C LEU A 235 16.97 -19.50 15.27
N TYR A 236 15.94 -18.79 15.68
CA TYR A 236 16.06 -17.70 16.66
C TYR A 236 16.63 -18.17 17.99
N LEU A 237 16.19 -19.31 18.50
CA LEU A 237 16.73 -19.91 19.72
C LEU A 237 18.19 -20.32 19.56
N ALA A 238 18.55 -20.99 18.47
CA ALA A 238 19.93 -21.41 18.22
C ALA A 238 20.90 -20.24 18.12
N ILE A 239 20.47 -19.16 17.45
CA ILE A 239 21.30 -17.93 17.33
C ILE A 239 21.33 -17.16 18.64
N ASN A 240 20.24 -17.11 19.39
CA ASN A 240 20.21 -16.47 20.70
C ASN A 240 21.22 -17.08 21.69
N GLU A 241 21.41 -18.40 21.65
CA GLU A 241 22.41 -19.12 22.46
C GLU A 241 23.86 -18.82 22.04
N LEU A 242 24.07 -18.29 20.83
CA LEU A 242 25.38 -18.00 20.28
C LEU A 242 25.91 -16.63 20.77
N VAL A 243 25.02 -15.64 20.93
CA VAL A 243 25.38 -14.28 21.30
C VAL A 243 26.21 -14.16 22.58
N PRO A 244 25.95 -14.88 23.68
CA PRO A 244 26.76 -14.79 24.90
C PRO A 244 28.22 -15.24 24.74
N SER A 245 28.56 -15.94 23.64
CA SER A 245 29.93 -16.38 23.34
C SER A 245 30.77 -15.30 22.66
N LEU A 246 30.15 -14.19 22.25
CA LEU A 246 30.81 -13.07 21.57
C LEU A 246 31.18 -11.96 22.56
N GLU A 247 32.37 -11.40 22.39
CA GLU A 247 32.93 -10.36 23.25
C GLU A 247 32.77 -8.98 22.61
N MET A 248 32.20 -8.04 23.37
CA MET A 248 32.10 -6.62 22.96
C MET A 248 33.48 -5.97 22.99
N GLY A 249 33.84 -5.30 21.91
CA GLY A 249 35.05 -4.54 21.79
C GLY A 249 34.81 -3.02 21.80
N GLU A 250 35.89 -2.26 21.83
CA GLU A 250 35.92 -0.81 21.74
C GLU A 250 36.68 -0.38 20.47
N VAL A 251 36.28 0.75 19.89
CA VAL A 251 37.02 1.36 18.78
C VAL A 251 38.14 2.21 19.37
N SER A 252 39.39 1.89 19.03
CA SER A 252 40.57 2.66 19.51
C SER A 252 40.56 4.09 18.96
N GLU A 253 41.36 4.99 19.57
CA GLU A 253 41.51 6.37 19.05
C GLU A 253 42.10 6.41 17.62
N GLU A 254 42.74 5.35 17.17
CA GLU A 254 43.27 5.16 15.81
C GLU A 254 42.25 4.58 14.85
N GLY A 255 41.01 4.26 15.31
CA GLY A 255 39.90 3.76 14.49
C GLY A 255 39.89 2.23 14.23
N GLU A 256 40.79 1.46 14.91
CA GLU A 256 40.78 0.00 14.81
C GLU A 256 39.82 -0.60 15.85
N PRO A 257 38.85 -1.43 15.40
CA PRO A 257 37.92 -2.12 16.31
C PRO A 257 38.60 -3.31 17.01
N SER A 258 38.35 -3.48 18.31
CA SER A 258 38.77 -4.65 19.09
C SER A 258 37.54 -5.54 19.39
N GLY A 259 37.78 -6.77 19.89
CA GLY A 259 36.70 -7.72 20.22
C GLY A 259 35.97 -8.30 19.01
N ASP A 260 34.88 -8.97 19.25
CA ASP A 260 34.08 -9.65 18.19
C ASP A 260 33.06 -8.70 17.54
N PHE A 261 32.57 -7.70 18.25
CA PHE A 261 31.64 -6.70 17.72
C PHE A 261 31.77 -5.36 18.43
N THR A 262 31.36 -4.29 17.77
CA THR A 262 31.29 -2.92 18.28
C THR A 262 29.87 -2.38 18.25
N ILE A 263 29.57 -1.41 19.12
CA ILE A 263 28.26 -0.79 19.25
C ILE A 263 28.37 0.70 18.93
N ASP A 264 27.57 1.18 18.00
CA ASP A 264 27.29 2.61 17.83
C ASP A 264 25.94 2.97 18.47
N GLU A 265 25.99 3.51 19.68
CA GLU A 265 24.79 3.93 20.42
C GLU A 265 23.99 5.04 19.70
N LYS A 266 24.66 5.88 18.89
CA LYS A 266 24.01 7.01 18.20
C LYS A 266 23.17 6.55 17.02
N SER A 267 23.67 5.58 16.26
CA SER A 267 22.94 4.98 15.13
C SER A 267 22.09 3.76 15.55
N ARG A 268 22.23 3.31 16.80
CA ARG A 268 21.65 2.05 17.31
C ARG A 268 21.98 0.85 16.42
N GLN A 269 23.24 0.74 16.03
CA GLN A 269 23.76 -0.34 15.21
C GLN A 269 24.83 -1.13 15.97
N VAL A 270 24.92 -2.41 15.61
CA VAL A 270 25.96 -3.34 16.05
C VAL A 270 26.70 -3.80 14.82
N GLU A 271 28.02 -3.70 14.82
CA GLU A 271 28.87 -4.11 13.70
C GLU A 271 29.82 -5.22 14.17
N LEU A 272 29.87 -6.33 13.46
CA LEU A 272 30.83 -7.41 13.68
C LEU A 272 32.20 -6.95 13.20
N THR A 273 33.23 -7.25 13.95
CA THR A 273 34.63 -7.08 13.54
C THR A 273 35.07 -8.22 12.65
N GLU A 274 36.25 -8.11 12.05
CA GLU A 274 36.80 -9.19 11.20
C GLU A 274 36.97 -10.51 12.00
N THR A 275 37.48 -10.40 13.24
CA THR A 275 37.59 -11.53 14.18
C THR A 275 36.21 -12.06 14.60
N GLY A 276 35.23 -11.19 14.76
CA GLY A 276 33.86 -11.57 15.09
C GLY A 276 33.18 -12.33 13.97
N HIS A 277 33.46 -11.99 12.72
CA HIS A 277 32.94 -12.74 11.57
C HIS A 277 33.48 -14.16 11.54
N GLU A 278 34.79 -14.35 11.68
CA GLU A 278 35.42 -15.67 11.73
C GLU A 278 34.84 -16.53 12.87
N LYS A 279 34.70 -15.95 14.05
CA LYS A 279 34.17 -16.65 15.23
C LYS A 279 32.68 -17.02 15.06
N VAL A 280 31.86 -16.14 14.46
CA VAL A 280 30.46 -16.43 14.17
C VAL A 280 30.35 -17.55 13.13
N GLU A 281 31.15 -17.54 12.06
CA GLU A 281 31.17 -18.64 11.06
C GLU A 281 31.56 -19.97 11.71
N GLU A 282 32.57 -20.00 12.58
CA GLU A 282 32.99 -21.22 13.32
C GLU A 282 31.85 -21.74 14.22
N LEU A 283 31.20 -20.87 14.99
CA LEU A 283 30.08 -21.25 15.86
C LEU A 283 28.85 -21.73 15.08
N LEU A 284 28.58 -21.19 13.90
CA LEU A 284 27.48 -21.63 13.03
C LEU A 284 27.80 -22.99 12.37
N LEU A 285 29.05 -23.24 12.00
CA LEU A 285 29.55 -24.53 11.51
C LEU A 285 29.43 -25.63 12.58
N GLU A 286 29.86 -25.34 13.80
CA GLU A 286 29.75 -26.31 14.94
C GLU A 286 28.31 -26.72 15.21
N ARG A 287 27.35 -25.81 14.98
CA ARG A 287 25.92 -26.08 15.17
C ARG A 287 25.22 -26.64 13.93
N GLY A 288 25.93 -26.81 12.83
CA GLY A 288 25.39 -27.30 11.56
C GLY A 288 24.41 -26.35 10.87
N LEU A 289 24.44 -25.08 11.20
CA LEU A 289 23.64 -24.01 10.57
C LEU A 289 24.32 -23.44 9.32
N LEU A 290 25.63 -23.61 9.20
CA LEU A 290 26.45 -23.26 8.03
C LEU A 290 27.14 -24.52 7.55
N LYS A 291 27.36 -24.70 6.25
CA LYS A 291 28.07 -25.83 5.69
C LYS A 291 29.56 -25.52 5.53
N GLU A 292 30.40 -26.54 5.62
CA GLU A 292 31.84 -26.42 5.44
C GLU A 292 32.19 -25.86 4.06
N GLY A 293 32.94 -24.74 4.02
CA GLY A 293 33.31 -24.06 2.79
C GLY A 293 32.33 -22.98 2.33
N GLU A 294 31.20 -22.78 3.00
CA GLU A 294 30.28 -21.68 2.75
C GLU A 294 30.63 -20.46 3.59
N SER A 295 30.56 -19.26 3.00
CA SER A 295 30.71 -17.99 3.75
C SER A 295 29.36 -17.46 4.20
N LEU A 296 29.33 -16.82 5.37
CA LEU A 296 28.19 -16.11 5.92
C LEU A 296 27.68 -14.98 4.97
N TYR A 297 28.58 -14.46 4.13
CA TYR A 297 28.29 -13.42 3.14
C TYR A 297 27.82 -13.95 1.78
N SER A 298 27.70 -15.24 1.61
CA SER A 298 27.09 -15.78 0.40
C SER A 298 25.60 -15.42 0.33
N ALA A 299 25.05 -15.30 -0.86
CA ALA A 299 23.65 -14.93 -1.05
C ALA A 299 22.69 -15.89 -0.34
N ALA A 300 23.04 -17.19 -0.25
CA ALA A 300 22.26 -18.21 0.43
C ALA A 300 22.24 -18.03 1.96
N ASN A 301 23.28 -17.44 2.56
CA ASN A 301 23.44 -17.33 4.01
C ASN A 301 23.15 -15.93 4.57
N LEU A 302 22.69 -14.98 3.73
CA LEU A 302 22.33 -13.62 4.17
C LEU A 302 21.26 -13.60 5.26
N SER A 303 20.37 -14.57 5.26
CA SER A 303 19.36 -14.75 6.32
C SER A 303 20.02 -15.04 7.68
N LEU A 304 21.04 -15.91 7.72
CA LEU A 304 21.78 -16.23 8.95
C LEU A 304 22.49 -14.98 9.50
N LEU A 305 23.17 -14.24 8.64
CA LEU A 305 23.82 -12.98 9.01
C LEU A 305 22.82 -11.98 9.61
N HIS A 306 21.65 -11.85 8.99
CA HIS A 306 20.58 -10.99 9.49
C HIS A 306 20.10 -11.40 10.89
N HIS A 307 19.87 -12.69 11.12
CA HIS A 307 19.46 -13.20 12.44
C HIS A 307 20.54 -12.97 13.52
N VAL A 308 21.81 -13.12 13.17
CA VAL A 308 22.92 -12.81 14.08
C VAL A 308 22.93 -11.33 14.48
N HIS A 309 22.81 -10.44 13.50
CA HIS A 309 22.74 -8.99 13.79
C HIS A 309 21.51 -8.62 14.64
N SER A 310 20.35 -9.23 14.34
CA SER A 310 19.12 -8.98 15.12
C SER A 310 19.26 -9.46 16.56
N ALA A 311 19.89 -10.63 16.77
CA ALA A 311 20.15 -11.16 18.11
C ALA A 311 21.14 -10.30 18.90
N LEU A 312 22.25 -9.86 18.27
CA LEU A 312 23.20 -8.94 18.88
C LEU A 312 22.52 -7.61 19.28
N ARG A 313 21.72 -7.03 18.41
CA ARG A 313 20.94 -5.82 18.73
C ARG A 313 19.99 -6.05 19.89
N ALA A 314 19.26 -7.16 19.91
CA ALA A 314 18.33 -7.53 20.97
C ALA A 314 19.01 -7.62 22.34
N HIS A 315 20.22 -8.18 22.39
CA HIS A 315 20.96 -8.36 23.64
C HIS A 315 21.58 -7.07 24.16
N HIS A 316 22.12 -6.24 23.28
CA HIS A 316 23.00 -5.13 23.67
C HIS A 316 22.35 -3.75 23.55
N LEU A 317 21.36 -3.56 22.68
CA LEU A 317 20.73 -2.25 22.44
C LEU A 317 19.31 -2.11 23.01
N PHE A 318 18.68 -3.23 23.39
CA PHE A 318 17.30 -3.22 23.89
C PHE A 318 17.24 -3.80 25.30
N GLN A 319 16.75 -3.00 26.25
CA GLN A 319 16.75 -3.36 27.67
C GLN A 319 15.32 -3.54 28.16
N LYS A 320 15.13 -4.60 28.95
CA LYS A 320 13.88 -4.87 29.66
C LYS A 320 13.57 -3.76 30.64
N ASP A 321 12.29 -3.42 30.77
CA ASP A 321 11.75 -2.35 31.61
C ASP A 321 12.15 -0.92 31.18
N VAL A 322 12.89 -0.78 30.05
CA VAL A 322 13.22 0.49 29.42
C VAL A 322 12.57 0.56 28.02
N ASP A 323 12.98 -0.32 27.11
CA ASP A 323 12.48 -0.34 25.73
C ASP A 323 11.26 -1.27 25.57
N TYR A 324 11.11 -2.25 26.44
CA TYR A 324 9.99 -3.19 26.45
C TYR A 324 9.74 -3.78 27.83
N ILE A 325 8.54 -4.31 28.01
CA ILE A 325 8.16 -5.13 29.17
C ILE A 325 7.72 -6.51 28.73
N VAL A 326 7.82 -7.50 29.63
CA VAL A 326 7.27 -8.82 29.41
C VAL A 326 5.95 -8.96 30.18
N GLN A 327 4.84 -9.11 29.46
CA GLN A 327 3.50 -9.21 30.04
C GLN A 327 2.73 -10.38 29.44
N GLY A 328 2.36 -11.37 30.26
CA GLY A 328 1.53 -12.49 29.84
C GLY A 328 2.16 -13.34 28.74
N ASP A 329 3.48 -13.66 28.84
CA ASP A 329 4.26 -14.43 27.89
C ASP A 329 4.43 -13.74 26.50
N GLN A 330 4.39 -12.40 26.50
CA GLN A 330 4.59 -11.58 25.31
C GLN A 330 5.49 -10.37 25.62
N VAL A 331 6.29 -9.99 24.65
CA VAL A 331 7.05 -8.73 24.66
C VAL A 331 6.13 -7.60 24.22
N VAL A 332 6.04 -6.55 25.02
CA VAL A 332 5.27 -5.33 24.72
C VAL A 332 6.20 -4.13 24.71
N ILE A 333 6.21 -3.41 23.60
CA ILE A 333 7.07 -2.23 23.39
C ILE A 333 6.66 -1.10 24.34
N VAL A 334 7.65 -0.39 24.88
CA VAL A 334 7.48 0.87 25.61
C VAL A 334 7.91 2.03 24.71
N ASP A 335 7.06 3.03 24.58
CA ASP A 335 7.38 4.24 23.81
C ASP A 335 8.44 5.06 24.53
N GLU A 336 9.54 5.34 23.85
CA GLU A 336 10.71 6.05 24.41
C GLU A 336 10.38 7.47 24.89
N HIS A 337 9.41 8.14 24.26
CA HIS A 337 9.07 9.52 24.58
C HIS A 337 7.98 9.67 25.64
N THR A 338 7.04 8.74 25.65
CA THR A 338 5.87 8.82 26.54
C THR A 338 5.92 7.83 27.71
N GLY A 339 6.82 6.83 27.68
CA GLY A 339 6.89 5.74 28.66
C GLY A 339 5.64 4.83 28.66
N ARG A 340 4.77 4.94 27.65
CA ARG A 340 3.53 4.15 27.55
C ARG A 340 3.76 2.84 26.81
N THR A 341 3.13 1.80 27.27
CA THR A 341 3.11 0.52 26.57
C THR A 341 2.32 0.60 25.26
N MET A 342 2.81 -0.02 24.22
CA MET A 342 2.21 -0.07 22.89
C MET A 342 1.80 -1.50 22.52
N PRO A 343 0.68 -2.01 23.05
CA PRO A 343 0.23 -3.37 22.78
C PRO A 343 -0.12 -3.53 21.28
N GLY A 344 0.25 -4.66 20.70
CA GLY A 344 0.02 -4.97 19.29
C GLY A 344 1.03 -4.38 18.30
N ARG A 345 1.94 -3.50 18.73
CA ARG A 345 3.10 -3.08 17.94
C ARG A 345 4.25 -4.07 18.12
N ARG A 346 4.99 -4.28 17.04
CA ARG A 346 6.17 -5.16 17.01
C ARG A 346 7.32 -4.44 16.29
N TRP A 347 8.55 -4.69 16.73
CA TRP A 347 9.71 -4.30 15.94
C TRP A 347 9.80 -5.18 14.69
N SER A 348 10.21 -4.58 13.60
CA SER A 348 10.47 -5.25 12.32
C SER A 348 11.81 -5.99 12.34
N GLU A 349 12.10 -6.68 11.25
CA GLU A 349 13.42 -7.24 10.96
C GLU A 349 13.87 -8.34 11.93
N GLY A 350 12.96 -9.21 12.38
CA GLY A 350 13.31 -10.29 13.29
C GLY A 350 13.75 -9.85 14.70
N LEU A 351 13.83 -8.52 14.94
CA LEU A 351 14.29 -7.98 16.23
C LEU A 351 13.32 -8.34 17.36
N HIS A 352 12.01 -8.28 17.10
CA HIS A 352 11.01 -8.63 18.11
C HIS A 352 11.11 -10.10 18.50
N GLN A 353 11.28 -10.99 17.52
CA GLN A 353 11.51 -12.42 17.73
C GLN A 353 12.83 -12.70 18.45
N SER A 354 13.88 -11.96 18.12
CA SER A 354 15.16 -12.05 18.82
C SER A 354 15.05 -11.63 20.29
N ILE A 355 14.20 -10.63 20.60
CA ILE A 355 13.91 -10.23 21.99
C ILE A 355 13.03 -11.28 22.67
N GLU A 356 12.03 -11.84 21.99
CA GLU A 356 11.24 -12.96 22.49
C GLU A 356 12.13 -14.16 22.83
N ALA A 357 13.11 -14.48 21.98
CA ALA A 357 14.10 -15.53 22.22
C ALA A 357 15.00 -15.21 23.42
N LYS A 358 15.49 -13.97 23.52
CA LYS A 358 16.30 -13.47 24.64
C LYS A 358 15.56 -13.60 25.97
N GLU A 359 14.28 -13.26 26.03
CA GLU A 359 13.47 -13.33 27.25
C GLU A 359 12.87 -14.73 27.53
N GLY A 360 13.08 -15.69 26.62
CA GLY A 360 12.56 -17.06 26.76
C GLY A 360 11.04 -17.16 26.74
N VAL A 361 10.37 -16.18 26.10
CA VAL A 361 8.92 -16.18 25.90
C VAL A 361 8.58 -16.85 24.57
N ARG A 362 7.30 -17.12 24.32
CA ARG A 362 6.86 -17.75 23.07
C ARG A 362 7.21 -16.86 21.88
N ILE A 363 8.07 -17.35 20.99
CA ILE A 363 8.40 -16.69 19.72
C ILE A 363 7.19 -16.77 18.79
N GLN A 364 6.72 -15.62 18.34
CA GLN A 364 5.60 -15.56 17.38
C GLN A 364 6.14 -15.64 15.96
N ALA A 365 5.36 -16.25 15.05
CA ALA A 365 5.73 -16.36 13.65
C ALA A 365 6.10 -14.99 13.05
N GLU A 366 7.14 -14.96 12.26
CA GLU A 366 7.53 -13.80 11.49
C GLU A 366 6.52 -13.57 10.36
N SER A 367 6.32 -12.33 9.95
CA SER A 367 5.51 -12.03 8.78
C SER A 367 6.40 -12.01 7.54
N GLN A 368 6.09 -12.87 6.58
CA GLN A 368 6.76 -12.90 5.28
C GLN A 368 6.00 -12.05 4.26
N THR A 369 6.72 -11.31 3.42
CA THR A 369 6.13 -10.61 2.28
C THR A 369 5.66 -11.61 1.23
N LEU A 370 4.35 -11.64 0.97
CA LEU A 370 3.75 -12.49 -0.06
C LEU A 370 3.75 -11.79 -1.43
N ALA A 371 3.46 -10.52 -1.44
CA ALA A 371 3.49 -9.67 -2.63
C ALA A 371 3.75 -8.21 -2.23
N SER A 372 4.44 -7.48 -3.05
CA SER A 372 4.71 -6.05 -2.84
C SER A 372 4.79 -5.31 -4.17
N THR A 373 4.43 -4.03 -4.15
CA THR A 373 4.66 -3.09 -5.26
C THR A 373 4.74 -1.67 -4.72
N THR A 374 5.41 -0.79 -5.42
CA THR A 374 5.36 0.65 -5.10
C THR A 374 4.21 1.32 -5.85
N PHE A 375 3.69 2.44 -5.31
CA PHE A 375 2.71 3.24 -6.05
C PHE A 375 3.26 3.71 -7.39
N GLN A 376 4.57 4.05 -7.42
CA GLN A 376 5.25 4.48 -8.64
C GLN A 376 5.15 3.41 -9.73
N ASN A 377 5.49 2.18 -9.42
CA ASN A 377 5.47 1.08 -10.39
C ASN A 377 4.03 0.67 -10.74
N TYR A 378 3.12 0.67 -9.76
CA TYR A 378 1.72 0.36 -10.01
C TYR A 378 1.07 1.36 -11.00
N PHE A 379 1.20 2.68 -10.77
CA PHE A 379 0.59 3.67 -11.67
C PHE A 379 1.24 3.77 -13.04
N ARG A 380 2.48 3.29 -13.19
CA ARG A 380 3.14 3.15 -14.50
C ARG A 380 2.57 2.04 -15.38
N LEU A 381 1.79 1.11 -14.81
CA LEU A 381 1.14 0.02 -15.57
C LEU A 381 -0.04 0.50 -16.42
N TYR A 382 -0.60 1.67 -16.12
CA TYR A 382 -1.69 2.20 -16.92
C TYR A 382 -1.21 2.65 -18.30
N ASP A 383 -1.96 2.30 -19.35
CA ASP A 383 -1.69 2.78 -20.73
C ASP A 383 -1.67 4.31 -20.77
N LYS A 384 -2.55 4.95 -19.99
CA LYS A 384 -2.63 6.40 -19.85
C LYS A 384 -2.87 6.78 -18.39
N LEU A 385 -2.05 7.71 -17.90
CA LEU A 385 -2.15 8.27 -16.56
C LEU A 385 -2.35 9.77 -16.62
N ALA A 386 -3.23 10.31 -15.80
CA ALA A 386 -3.44 11.74 -15.60
C ALA A 386 -3.65 12.04 -14.12
N GLY A 387 -3.54 13.29 -13.74
CA GLY A 387 -3.76 13.70 -12.36
C GLY A 387 -4.29 15.11 -12.23
N MET A 388 -4.87 15.40 -11.08
CA MET A 388 -5.35 16.75 -10.75
C MET A 388 -5.01 17.09 -9.30
N THR A 389 -4.65 18.33 -9.06
CA THR A 389 -4.39 18.89 -7.71
C THR A 389 -4.37 20.42 -7.77
N GLY A 390 -4.31 21.07 -6.62
CA GLY A 390 -4.10 22.53 -6.50
C GLY A 390 -2.64 22.97 -6.44
N THR A 391 -1.67 22.04 -6.37
CA THR A 391 -0.29 22.31 -5.93
C THR A 391 0.77 21.41 -6.57
N ALA A 392 0.71 21.11 -7.86
CA ALA A 392 1.67 20.25 -8.55
C ALA A 392 2.96 20.92 -9.01
N ASP A 393 2.91 22.24 -9.31
CA ASP A 393 4.03 22.95 -9.95
C ASP A 393 5.33 22.89 -9.15
N THR A 394 5.24 22.84 -7.82
CA THR A 394 6.41 22.71 -6.93
C THR A 394 7.18 21.40 -7.13
N GLU A 395 6.48 20.33 -7.51
CA GLU A 395 6.99 18.97 -7.70
C GLU A 395 6.98 18.55 -9.20
N ALA A 396 6.80 19.49 -10.13
CA ALA A 396 6.67 19.23 -11.57
C ALA A 396 7.86 18.44 -12.14
N PHE A 397 9.06 18.65 -11.58
CA PHE A 397 10.25 17.92 -11.96
C PHE A 397 10.15 16.42 -11.59
N GLU A 398 9.68 16.12 -10.39
CA GLU A 398 9.50 14.75 -9.90
C GLU A 398 8.41 14.01 -10.69
N PHE A 399 7.25 14.65 -10.92
CA PHE A 399 6.19 14.06 -11.74
C PHE A 399 6.67 13.69 -13.15
N ARG A 400 7.48 14.55 -13.76
CA ARG A 400 8.02 14.28 -15.08
C ARG A 400 9.07 13.17 -15.05
N GLN A 401 9.96 13.15 -14.08
CA GLN A 401 11.07 12.19 -14.01
C GLN A 401 10.60 10.80 -13.65
N ILE A 402 9.66 10.68 -12.70
CA ILE A 402 9.20 9.39 -12.18
C ILE A 402 8.04 8.83 -13.00
N TYR A 403 7.04 9.66 -13.32
CA TYR A 403 5.79 9.22 -13.95
C TYR A 403 5.62 9.65 -15.41
N GLY A 404 6.53 10.44 -15.95
CA GLY A 404 6.41 10.99 -17.30
C GLY A 404 5.33 12.08 -17.45
N LEU A 405 4.77 12.57 -16.33
CA LEU A 405 3.66 13.51 -16.31
C LEU A 405 4.12 14.96 -16.35
N ASP A 406 3.70 15.71 -17.37
CA ASP A 406 3.86 17.17 -17.43
C ASP A 406 2.75 17.86 -16.63
N VAL A 407 3.08 18.95 -15.93
CA VAL A 407 2.13 19.77 -15.19
C VAL A 407 1.68 20.96 -16.05
N VAL A 408 0.37 21.17 -16.14
CA VAL A 408 -0.24 22.37 -16.76
C VAL A 408 -0.92 23.17 -15.67
N VAL A 409 -0.40 24.36 -15.39
CA VAL A 409 -0.98 25.30 -14.41
C VAL A 409 -2.09 26.11 -15.10
N ILE A 410 -3.31 25.85 -14.71
CA ILE A 410 -4.51 26.48 -15.28
C ILE A 410 -4.84 27.74 -14.50
N PRO A 411 -5.10 28.87 -15.17
CA PRO A 411 -5.49 30.10 -14.48
C PRO A 411 -6.84 29.91 -13.79
N PRO A 412 -7.04 30.55 -12.63
CA PRO A 412 -8.34 30.50 -11.94
C PRO A 412 -9.43 31.19 -12.78
N ASN A 413 -10.68 30.77 -12.59
CA ASN A 413 -11.84 31.34 -13.27
C ASN A 413 -12.06 32.83 -12.92
N LYS A 414 -11.91 33.17 -11.64
CA LYS A 414 -11.92 34.55 -11.15
C LYS A 414 -10.57 34.89 -10.48
N PRO A 415 -10.14 36.18 -10.55
CA PRO A 415 -8.90 36.58 -9.86
C PRO A 415 -8.94 36.30 -8.37
N ILE A 416 -7.81 35.83 -7.84
CA ILE A 416 -7.67 35.55 -6.40
C ILE A 416 -7.64 36.88 -5.64
N GLN A 417 -8.53 37.03 -4.65
CA GLN A 417 -8.60 38.19 -3.76
C GLN A 417 -7.97 37.93 -2.37
N ARG A 418 -7.52 36.71 -2.11
CA ARG A 418 -6.89 36.37 -0.83
C ARG A 418 -5.58 37.13 -0.60
N ILE A 419 -5.41 37.62 0.63
CA ILE A 419 -4.21 38.30 1.10
C ILE A 419 -3.36 37.32 1.91
N ASP A 420 -2.16 37.05 1.43
CA ASP A 420 -1.19 36.17 2.17
C ASP A 420 -0.19 37.10 2.88
N TYR A 421 -0.32 37.20 4.23
CA TYR A 421 0.57 37.99 5.07
C TYR A 421 1.94 37.35 5.22
N ASN A 422 2.96 38.14 5.60
CA ASN A 422 4.26 37.63 5.95
C ASN A 422 4.18 36.75 7.23
N ASP A 423 5.16 35.86 7.37
CA ASP A 423 5.29 35.02 8.56
C ASP A 423 5.69 35.85 9.78
N LEU A 424 5.12 35.52 10.94
CA LEU A 424 5.50 36.06 12.24
C LEU A 424 6.36 35.03 12.98
N ILE A 425 7.57 35.44 13.38
CA ILE A 425 8.57 34.51 14.00
C ILE A 425 8.84 34.94 15.42
N TYR A 426 8.65 33.99 16.36
CA TYR A 426 8.85 34.15 17.80
C TYR A 426 10.05 33.33 18.26
N LEU A 427 10.60 33.67 19.45
CA LEU A 427 11.73 32.95 20.04
C LEU A 427 11.31 31.59 20.56
N THR A 428 10.11 31.48 21.18
CA THR A 428 9.64 30.27 21.85
C THR A 428 8.26 29.84 21.30
N GLN A 429 7.93 28.58 21.51
CA GLN A 429 6.60 28.05 21.18
C GLN A 429 5.50 28.70 22.03
N GLU A 430 5.79 28.98 23.31
CA GLU A 430 4.85 29.63 24.21
C GLU A 430 4.42 31.01 23.69
N GLU A 431 5.39 31.86 23.29
CA GLU A 431 5.10 33.16 22.69
C GLU A 431 4.27 33.07 21.42
N LYS A 432 4.61 32.12 20.55
CA LYS A 432 3.88 31.82 19.33
C LYS A 432 2.41 31.47 19.62
N PHE A 433 2.13 30.55 20.55
CA PHE A 433 0.76 30.17 20.87
C PHE A 433 -0.05 31.29 21.50
N HIS A 434 0.57 32.13 22.34
CA HIS A 434 -0.10 33.34 22.86
C HIS A 434 -0.51 34.30 21.73
N ALA A 435 0.38 34.56 20.79
CA ALA A 435 0.08 35.41 19.64
C ALA A 435 -1.02 34.82 18.72
N ILE A 436 -1.05 33.51 18.53
CA ILE A 436 -2.11 32.83 17.81
C ILE A 436 -3.47 33.01 18.51
N ILE A 437 -3.51 32.91 19.82
CA ILE A 437 -4.75 33.11 20.61
C ILE A 437 -5.25 34.56 20.48
N ASP A 438 -4.36 35.52 20.50
CA ASP A 438 -4.74 36.94 20.36
C ASP A 438 -5.24 37.24 18.94
N GLU A 439 -4.58 36.73 17.89
CA GLU A 439 -5.08 36.82 16.50
C GLU A 439 -6.47 36.17 16.34
N ILE A 440 -6.67 35.00 16.98
CA ILE A 440 -8.00 34.34 16.97
C ILE A 440 -9.08 35.24 17.61
N LYS A 441 -8.80 35.88 18.74
CA LYS A 441 -9.75 36.79 19.39
C LYS A 441 -10.10 37.96 18.50
N ASP A 442 -9.08 38.62 17.91
CA ASP A 442 -9.26 39.80 17.07
C ASP A 442 -10.10 39.46 15.83
N VAL A 443 -9.73 38.42 15.10
CA VAL A 443 -10.41 37.99 13.87
C VAL A 443 -11.83 37.47 14.15
N THR A 444 -12.02 36.72 15.29
CA THR A 444 -13.36 36.28 15.67
C THR A 444 -14.28 37.43 16.04
N ALA A 445 -13.76 38.49 16.66
CA ALA A 445 -14.50 39.69 16.98
C ALA A 445 -14.99 40.42 15.71
N GLU A 446 -14.29 40.29 14.59
CA GLU A 446 -14.74 40.77 13.27
C GLU A 446 -15.84 39.91 12.65
N GLY A 447 -16.18 38.75 13.24
CA GLY A 447 -17.17 37.82 12.71
C GLY A 447 -16.64 36.91 11.61
N ARG A 448 -15.33 36.85 11.39
CA ARG A 448 -14.70 36.00 10.39
C ARG A 448 -14.51 34.58 10.89
N PRO A 449 -14.77 33.54 10.06
CA PRO A 449 -14.38 32.18 10.38
C PRO A 449 -12.86 31.99 10.31
N ILE A 450 -12.33 31.11 11.14
CA ILE A 450 -10.89 30.82 11.26
C ILE A 450 -10.65 29.34 11.12
N LEU A 451 -9.67 29.00 10.29
CA LEU A 451 -9.10 27.66 10.22
C LEU A 451 -7.65 27.69 10.68
N VAL A 452 -7.33 26.97 11.76
CA VAL A 452 -5.99 26.85 12.27
C VAL A 452 -5.40 25.51 11.83
N GLY A 453 -4.36 25.55 11.00
CA GLY A 453 -3.60 24.38 10.55
C GLY A 453 -2.47 24.05 11.50
N THR A 454 -2.41 22.78 11.98
CA THR A 454 -1.34 22.28 12.83
C THR A 454 -0.62 21.12 12.15
N ALA A 455 0.68 20.96 12.37
CA ALA A 455 1.45 19.88 11.75
C ALA A 455 1.31 18.53 12.48
N SER A 456 0.93 18.53 13.75
CA SER A 456 0.77 17.30 14.53
C SER A 456 -0.52 17.29 15.34
N ILE A 457 -0.90 16.10 15.80
CA ILE A 457 -2.06 15.91 16.69
C ILE A 457 -1.79 16.55 18.05
N GLU A 458 -0.57 16.41 18.57
CA GLU A 458 -0.14 16.97 19.85
C GLU A 458 -0.24 18.49 19.83
N ALA A 459 0.20 19.15 18.74
CA ALA A 459 0.08 20.60 18.59
C ALA A 459 -1.40 21.03 18.54
N SER A 460 -2.28 20.24 17.92
CA SER A 460 -3.71 20.52 17.89
C SER A 460 -4.38 20.39 19.27
N GLU A 461 -4.00 19.36 20.04
CA GLU A 461 -4.50 19.14 21.39
C GLU A 461 -3.99 20.23 22.38
N LEU A 462 -2.72 20.60 22.26
CA LEU A 462 -2.13 21.69 23.06
C LEU A 462 -2.84 23.02 22.80
N LEU A 463 -3.02 23.38 21.52
CA LEU A 463 -3.74 24.61 21.15
C LEU A 463 -5.19 24.58 21.65
N SER A 464 -5.87 23.44 21.54
CA SER A 464 -7.22 23.28 22.08
C SER A 464 -7.29 23.49 23.57
N MET A 465 -6.34 22.97 24.32
CA MET A 465 -6.26 23.17 25.78
C MET A 465 -6.08 24.66 26.12
N LEU A 466 -5.25 25.37 25.36
CA LEU A 466 -5.00 26.79 25.55
C LEU A 466 -6.23 27.63 25.19
N LEU A 467 -6.95 27.31 24.10
CA LEU A 467 -8.20 27.98 23.70
C LEU A 467 -9.32 27.77 24.72
N LYS A 468 -9.45 26.56 25.30
CA LYS A 468 -10.38 26.30 26.40
C LYS A 468 -10.07 27.16 27.60
N LYS A 469 -8.79 27.30 27.96
CA LYS A 469 -8.34 28.22 29.03
C LYS A 469 -8.72 29.67 28.75
N ALA A 470 -8.60 30.08 27.47
CA ALA A 470 -8.98 31.42 27.01
C ALA A 470 -10.51 31.60 26.83
N ARG A 471 -11.32 30.55 27.04
CA ARG A 471 -12.78 30.51 26.84
C ARG A 471 -13.21 30.82 25.42
N ILE A 472 -12.44 30.37 24.44
CA ILE A 472 -12.76 30.47 23.02
C ILE A 472 -13.38 29.15 22.57
N ASP A 473 -14.63 29.22 22.07
CA ASP A 473 -15.29 28.04 21.52
C ASP A 473 -14.63 27.64 20.19
N HIS A 474 -14.36 26.33 20.04
CA HIS A 474 -13.66 25.83 18.86
C HIS A 474 -13.97 24.33 18.63
N LYS A 475 -13.76 23.89 17.40
CA LYS A 475 -13.86 22.47 17.01
C LYS A 475 -12.50 21.95 16.56
N ILE A 476 -12.24 20.66 16.81
CA ILE A 476 -10.98 19.99 16.41
C ILE A 476 -11.31 18.96 15.34
N LEU A 477 -10.52 19.00 14.27
CA LEU A 477 -10.55 18.08 13.17
C LEU A 477 -9.23 17.32 13.14
N ASN A 478 -9.21 16.09 13.60
CA ASN A 478 -8.03 15.23 13.60
C ASN A 478 -8.41 13.77 13.29
N ALA A 479 -7.41 12.94 13.02
CA ALA A 479 -7.57 11.54 12.62
C ALA A 479 -8.32 10.64 13.65
N LYS A 480 -8.59 11.13 14.84
CA LYS A 480 -9.35 10.38 15.88
C LYS A 480 -10.88 10.50 15.71
N GLN A 481 -11.37 11.36 14.81
CA GLN A 481 -12.80 11.72 14.69
C GLN A 481 -13.32 11.70 13.25
N HIS A 482 -12.98 10.66 12.48
CA HIS A 482 -13.36 10.56 11.07
C HIS A 482 -14.85 10.69 10.77
N GLU A 483 -15.72 10.13 11.61
CA GLU A 483 -17.17 10.15 11.37
C GLU A 483 -17.78 11.56 11.53
N SER A 484 -17.20 12.40 12.40
CA SER A 484 -17.67 13.77 12.63
C SER A 484 -16.98 14.80 11.70
N GLU A 485 -16.01 14.38 10.90
CA GLU A 485 -15.18 15.26 10.06
C GLU A 485 -16.03 16.08 9.08
N ALA A 486 -16.92 15.44 8.34
CA ALA A 486 -17.79 16.09 7.38
C ALA A 486 -18.73 17.12 8.05
N GLN A 487 -19.23 16.81 9.24
CA GLN A 487 -20.10 17.70 10.02
C GLN A 487 -19.35 18.95 10.53
N ILE A 488 -18.12 18.75 11.01
CA ILE A 488 -17.27 19.86 11.49
C ILE A 488 -16.93 20.80 10.34
N ILE A 489 -16.55 20.24 9.17
CA ILE A 489 -16.20 21.04 7.99
C ILE A 489 -17.41 21.80 7.45
N ALA A 490 -18.58 21.16 7.42
CA ALA A 490 -19.82 21.81 6.99
C ALA A 490 -20.14 23.10 7.79
N GLN A 491 -19.69 23.17 9.03
CA GLN A 491 -19.91 24.32 9.91
C GLN A 491 -18.70 25.25 10.03
N ALA A 492 -17.52 24.86 9.54
CA ALA A 492 -16.27 25.63 9.69
C ALA A 492 -16.31 27.02 9.03
N GLY A 493 -17.20 27.25 8.06
CA GLY A 493 -17.38 28.52 7.39
C GLY A 493 -18.41 29.46 8.04
N ARG A 494 -19.03 29.10 9.16
CA ARG A 494 -20.00 29.97 9.85
C ARG A 494 -19.33 31.21 10.45
N PRO A 495 -20.05 32.36 10.59
CA PRO A 495 -19.48 33.56 11.20
C PRO A 495 -18.86 33.26 12.58
N GLY A 496 -17.62 33.71 12.78
CA GLY A 496 -16.90 33.56 14.04
C GLY A 496 -16.53 32.12 14.42
N ALA A 497 -16.71 31.12 13.56
CA ALA A 497 -16.32 29.74 13.82
C ALA A 497 -14.80 29.57 13.88
N VAL A 498 -14.29 28.85 14.90
CA VAL A 498 -12.87 28.49 15.03
C VAL A 498 -12.73 26.97 14.88
N THR A 499 -11.97 26.56 13.88
CA THR A 499 -11.69 25.14 13.61
C THR A 499 -10.18 24.90 13.61
N ILE A 500 -9.73 23.95 14.43
CA ILE A 500 -8.34 23.46 14.42
C ILE A 500 -8.31 22.20 13.57
N ALA A 501 -7.44 22.16 12.56
CA ALA A 501 -7.29 20.99 11.69
C ALA A 501 -5.83 20.56 11.60
N THR A 502 -5.56 19.25 11.70
CA THR A 502 -4.27 18.70 11.30
C THR A 502 -4.18 18.65 9.77
N ASN A 503 -2.96 18.64 9.23
CA ASN A 503 -2.69 18.79 7.80
C ASN A 503 -3.54 17.97 6.85
N MET A 504 -3.81 16.72 7.22
CA MET A 504 -4.54 15.78 6.36
C MET A 504 -6.05 15.83 6.58
N ALA A 505 -6.51 16.42 7.68
CA ALA A 505 -7.92 16.45 8.02
C ALA A 505 -8.70 17.43 7.11
N GLY A 506 -9.83 16.99 6.61
CA GLY A 506 -10.69 17.78 5.73
C GLY A 506 -10.16 17.98 4.29
N ARG A 507 -9.17 17.19 3.84
CA ARG A 507 -8.70 17.21 2.46
C ARG A 507 -9.79 16.68 1.51
N GLY A 508 -9.90 17.26 0.31
CA GLY A 508 -10.95 16.90 -0.65
C GLY A 508 -12.36 17.40 -0.30
N THR A 509 -12.51 18.15 0.81
CA THR A 509 -13.78 18.78 1.20
C THR A 509 -13.68 20.30 1.18
N ASP A 510 -14.77 20.94 0.79
CA ASP A 510 -14.84 22.40 0.68
C ASP A 510 -15.40 23.04 1.96
N ILE A 511 -14.85 24.19 2.37
CA ILE A 511 -15.39 25.03 3.42
C ILE A 511 -16.28 26.08 2.77
N VAL A 512 -17.58 25.89 2.88
CA VAL A 512 -18.57 26.82 2.35
C VAL A 512 -18.74 27.99 3.31
N LEU A 513 -18.51 29.22 2.83
CA LEU A 513 -18.69 30.44 3.64
C LEU A 513 -20.16 30.60 4.04
N GLY A 514 -20.40 30.86 5.34
CA GLY A 514 -21.75 30.89 5.92
C GLY A 514 -22.24 29.53 6.44
N GLY A 515 -21.44 28.43 6.25
CA GLY A 515 -21.80 27.03 6.53
C GLY A 515 -22.43 26.35 5.31
N ASN A 516 -22.55 25.02 5.35
CA ASN A 516 -23.14 24.24 4.26
C ASN A 516 -24.63 24.00 4.51
N TRP A 517 -25.48 24.74 3.81
CA TRP A 517 -26.93 24.66 3.92
C TRP A 517 -27.50 23.33 3.40
N GLU A 518 -26.89 22.72 2.41
CA GLU A 518 -27.30 21.41 1.86
C GLU A 518 -27.11 20.30 2.92
N PHE A 519 -26.03 20.39 3.67
CA PHE A 519 -25.78 19.48 4.80
C PHE A 519 -26.77 19.72 5.94
N GLU A 520 -27.15 20.97 6.21
CA GLU A 520 -28.18 21.30 7.20
C GLU A 520 -29.55 20.71 6.79
N VAL A 521 -29.92 20.83 5.51
CA VAL A 521 -31.16 20.25 4.95
C VAL A 521 -31.14 18.71 4.98
N ALA A 522 -29.99 18.10 4.64
CA ALA A 522 -29.84 16.63 4.64
C ALA A 522 -29.96 16.02 6.05
N GLY A 523 -29.72 16.81 7.10
CA GLY A 523 -29.91 16.42 8.49
C GLY A 523 -31.36 16.53 9.00
N MET A 524 -32.30 17.06 8.20
CA MET A 524 -33.71 17.18 8.55
C MET A 524 -34.51 15.94 8.15
N GLU A 525 -35.45 15.51 8.98
CA GLU A 525 -36.36 14.42 8.62
C GLU A 525 -37.46 14.97 7.67
N SER A 526 -37.39 14.64 6.38
CA SER A 526 -38.38 15.01 5.33
C SER A 526 -38.65 16.52 5.24
N PRO A 527 -37.64 17.34 4.90
CA PRO A 527 -37.80 18.80 4.86
C PRO A 527 -38.82 19.23 3.80
N THR A 528 -39.65 20.18 4.15
CA THR A 528 -40.60 20.82 3.23
C THR A 528 -39.86 21.85 2.33
N GLU A 529 -40.44 22.17 1.17
CA GLU A 529 -39.88 23.18 0.27
C GLU A 529 -39.71 24.56 0.96
N GLU A 530 -40.63 24.90 1.90
CA GLU A 530 -40.54 26.13 2.68
C GLU A 530 -39.36 26.11 3.67
N GLU A 531 -39.09 24.98 4.31
CA GLU A 531 -37.93 24.80 5.20
C GLU A 531 -36.63 24.90 4.42
N ILE A 532 -36.54 24.23 3.27
CA ILE A 532 -35.38 24.34 2.36
C ILE A 532 -35.15 25.80 1.95
N ALA A 533 -36.19 26.51 1.52
CA ALA A 533 -36.10 27.91 1.10
C ALA A 533 -35.67 28.83 2.26
N ARG A 534 -36.19 28.60 3.47
CA ARG A 534 -35.80 29.35 4.69
C ARG A 534 -34.34 29.09 5.04
N THR A 535 -33.90 27.83 5.12
CA THR A 535 -32.50 27.48 5.41
C THR A 535 -31.53 28.07 4.42
N LYS A 536 -31.91 28.09 3.15
CA LYS A 536 -31.12 28.72 2.08
C LYS A 536 -31.06 30.26 2.22
N ALA A 537 -32.16 30.88 2.62
CA ALA A 537 -32.20 32.34 2.86
C ALA A 537 -31.32 32.72 4.08
N GLU A 538 -31.43 31.98 5.19
CA GLU A 538 -30.60 32.19 6.37
C GLU A 538 -29.11 31.96 6.06
N TRP A 539 -28.79 30.95 5.24
CA TRP A 539 -27.42 30.74 4.76
C TRP A 539 -26.94 31.92 3.91
N THR A 540 -27.77 32.48 3.02
CA THR A 540 -27.39 33.59 2.17
C THR A 540 -27.03 34.84 3.02
N GLU A 541 -27.74 35.06 4.10
CA GLU A 541 -27.45 36.17 5.04
C GLU A 541 -26.12 35.94 5.75
N ARG A 542 -25.88 34.72 6.32
CA ARG A 542 -24.60 34.35 6.93
C ARG A 542 -23.44 34.43 5.94
N HIS A 543 -23.65 33.99 4.71
CA HIS A 543 -22.65 34.02 3.64
C HIS A 543 -22.23 35.46 3.31
N ASN A 544 -23.18 36.35 3.12
CA ASN A 544 -22.90 37.74 2.86
C ASN A 544 -22.17 38.41 4.03
N GLN A 545 -22.58 38.14 5.26
CA GLN A 545 -21.91 38.64 6.46
C GLN A 545 -20.44 38.24 6.49
N VAL A 546 -20.11 36.98 6.20
CA VAL A 546 -18.72 36.48 6.18
C VAL A 546 -17.92 37.11 5.03
N LEU A 547 -18.54 37.34 3.85
CA LEU A 547 -17.89 37.99 2.74
C LEU A 547 -17.55 39.48 3.07
N GLU A 548 -18.48 40.22 3.67
CA GLU A 548 -18.27 41.61 4.10
C GLU A 548 -17.20 41.72 5.19
N ALA A 549 -17.15 40.76 6.10
CA ALA A 549 -16.12 40.68 7.13
C ALA A 549 -14.70 40.38 6.59
N GLY A 550 -14.55 39.93 5.33
CA GLY A 550 -13.26 39.63 4.70
C GLY A 550 -12.97 38.13 4.50
N GLY A 551 -13.98 37.27 4.61
CA GLY A 551 -13.91 35.86 4.32
C GLY A 551 -13.12 35.03 5.34
N LEU A 552 -12.76 33.77 4.98
CA LEU A 552 -12.07 32.84 5.83
C LEU A 552 -10.61 33.28 6.10
N HIS A 553 -10.21 33.26 7.37
CA HIS A 553 -8.84 33.50 7.79
C HIS A 553 -8.13 32.18 8.10
N ILE A 554 -6.93 31.98 7.54
CA ILE A 554 -6.09 30.80 7.74
C ILE A 554 -4.92 31.15 8.66
N ILE A 555 -4.76 30.38 9.73
CA ILE A 555 -3.60 30.44 10.61
C ILE A 555 -2.80 29.16 10.45
N GLY A 556 -1.53 29.26 10.04
CA GLY A 556 -0.58 28.15 10.10
C GLY A 556 0.23 28.24 11.38
N THR A 557 0.28 27.18 12.17
CA THR A 557 1.03 27.18 13.44
C THR A 557 2.52 26.90 13.24
N GLU A 558 2.91 26.41 12.07
CA GLU A 558 4.30 26.18 11.67
C GLU A 558 4.38 25.99 10.14
N ARG A 559 5.57 26.09 9.58
CA ARG A 559 5.83 25.72 8.18
C ARG A 559 6.08 24.22 8.09
N HIS A 560 5.54 23.63 7.06
CA HIS A 560 5.71 22.19 6.77
C HIS A 560 7.05 21.93 6.05
N GLU A 561 7.45 20.68 5.99
CA GLU A 561 8.62 20.25 5.23
C GLU A 561 8.51 20.56 3.73
N SER A 562 7.29 20.59 3.20
CA SER A 562 7.01 20.92 1.80
C SER A 562 6.17 22.18 1.68
N ARG A 563 6.59 23.10 0.80
CA ARG A 563 5.84 24.33 0.43
C ARG A 563 4.46 24.03 -0.13
N ARG A 564 4.31 22.87 -0.73
CA ARG A 564 3.06 22.37 -1.28
C ARG A 564 1.96 22.27 -0.21
N ILE A 565 2.30 21.70 0.96
CA ILE A 565 1.36 21.56 2.09
C ILE A 565 0.95 22.95 2.61
N ASP A 566 1.88 23.90 2.72
CA ASP A 566 1.59 25.28 3.08
C ASP A 566 0.62 25.92 2.08
N ASN A 567 0.83 25.71 0.78
CA ASN A 567 -0.04 26.21 -0.28
C ASN A 567 -1.43 25.56 -0.28
N GLN A 568 -1.53 24.28 0.07
CA GLN A 568 -2.83 23.59 0.25
C GLN A 568 -3.61 24.19 1.42
N LEU A 569 -2.94 24.47 2.54
CA LEU A 569 -3.57 25.10 3.69
C LEU A 569 -4.07 26.50 3.33
N ARG A 570 -3.23 27.35 2.73
CA ARG A 570 -3.64 28.67 2.23
C ARG A 570 -4.79 28.59 1.22
N GLY A 571 -4.78 27.59 0.35
CA GLY A 571 -5.76 27.36 -0.69
C GLY A 571 -7.18 27.03 -0.18
N ARG A 572 -7.36 26.84 1.12
CA ARG A 572 -8.68 26.68 1.72
C ARG A 572 -9.46 27.99 1.83
N ALA A 573 -8.79 29.15 1.75
CA ALA A 573 -9.39 30.48 1.70
C ALA A 573 -9.23 31.12 0.32
N GLY A 574 -10.11 32.08 -0.01
CA GLY A 574 -10.06 32.89 -1.25
C GLY A 574 -10.42 32.10 -2.49
N ARG A 575 -11.44 31.25 -2.44
CA ARG A 575 -11.92 30.41 -3.53
C ARG A 575 -12.87 31.16 -4.43
N GLN A 576 -12.86 30.87 -5.74
CA GLN A 576 -13.78 31.49 -6.75
C GLN A 576 -13.88 33.01 -6.67
N GLY A 577 -12.80 33.70 -6.30
CA GLY A 577 -12.74 35.13 -6.15
C GLY A 577 -13.31 35.69 -4.84
N ASP A 578 -13.59 34.85 -3.85
CA ASP A 578 -13.97 35.28 -2.52
C ASP A 578 -12.79 35.97 -1.80
N PRO A 579 -13.04 36.90 -0.88
CA PRO A 579 -12.02 37.42 0.00
C PRO A 579 -11.52 36.34 0.97
N GLY A 580 -10.35 36.56 1.53
CA GLY A 580 -9.75 35.66 2.52
C GLY A 580 -8.37 36.15 2.90
N SER A 581 -7.77 35.53 3.92
CA SER A 581 -6.40 35.86 4.31
C SER A 581 -5.70 34.67 4.92
N SER A 582 -4.36 34.71 4.90
CA SER A 582 -3.56 33.70 5.57
C SER A 582 -2.35 34.30 6.27
N ARG A 583 -1.96 33.73 7.41
CA ARG A 583 -0.75 34.09 8.16
C ARG A 583 -0.15 32.87 8.82
N PHE A 584 1.18 32.77 8.80
CA PHE A 584 1.92 31.72 9.53
C PHE A 584 2.60 32.29 10.76
N PHE A 585 2.47 31.58 11.87
CA PHE A 585 3.09 31.85 13.15
C PHE A 585 4.16 30.80 13.40
N LEU A 586 5.40 31.21 13.56
CA LEU A 586 6.55 30.33 13.63
C LEU A 586 7.32 30.55 14.93
N SER A 587 8.01 29.52 15.40
CA SER A 587 8.96 29.59 16.50
C SER A 587 10.32 29.05 16.08
N LEU A 588 11.39 29.58 16.65
CA LEU A 588 12.74 29.00 16.48
C LEU A 588 12.86 27.59 17.05
N GLU A 589 11.89 27.17 17.86
CA GLU A 589 11.80 25.83 18.44
C GLU A 589 11.02 24.83 17.55
N ASP A 590 10.39 25.28 16.46
CA ASP A 590 9.69 24.42 15.52
C ASP A 590 10.67 23.49 14.79
N ASN A 591 10.23 22.27 14.44
CA ASN A 591 11.11 21.23 13.89
C ASN A 591 11.89 21.68 12.66
N LEU A 592 11.22 22.33 11.69
CA LEU A 592 11.88 22.85 10.49
C LEU A 592 12.95 23.91 10.86
N MET A 593 12.64 24.77 11.82
CA MET A 593 13.56 25.84 12.25
C MET A 593 14.76 25.26 13.01
N ARG A 594 14.59 24.22 13.82
CA ARG A 594 15.68 23.52 14.53
C ARG A 594 16.68 22.89 13.56
N ILE A 595 16.21 22.35 12.44
CA ILE A 595 17.08 21.74 11.41
C ILE A 595 17.94 22.79 10.70
N PHE A 596 17.39 23.99 10.43
CA PHE A 596 18.02 25.00 9.56
C PHE A 596 18.47 26.28 10.25
N ALA A 597 18.05 26.49 11.50
CA ALA A 597 18.44 27.64 12.31
C ALA A 597 19.20 27.16 13.56
N PRO A 598 20.48 26.73 13.40
CA PRO A 598 21.28 26.36 14.56
C PRO A 598 21.39 27.52 15.55
N ASP A 599 21.81 27.24 16.79
CA ASP A 599 21.91 28.16 17.93
C ASP A 599 22.57 29.52 17.61
N ARG A 600 23.38 29.60 16.57
CA ARG A 600 23.92 30.83 16.01
C ARG A 600 22.87 31.85 15.52
N VAL A 601 21.74 31.36 14.92
CA VAL A 601 20.65 32.24 14.44
C VAL A 601 19.89 32.78 15.65
N LYS A 602 19.65 31.95 16.66
CA LYS A 602 19.03 32.35 17.94
C LYS A 602 19.86 33.41 18.62
N SER A 603 21.17 33.18 18.74
CA SER A 603 22.12 34.14 19.33
C SER A 603 22.19 35.45 18.53
N LEU A 604 22.18 35.37 17.19
CA LEU A 604 22.21 36.53 16.33
C LEU A 604 20.93 37.37 16.45
N MET A 605 19.77 36.73 16.52
CA MET A 605 18.49 37.42 16.71
C MET A 605 18.38 38.09 18.08
N GLN A 606 18.85 37.42 19.13
CA GLN A 606 18.94 38.01 20.46
C GLN A 606 19.93 39.20 20.49
N ALA A 607 21.05 39.08 19.77
CA ALA A 607 22.02 40.16 19.64
C ALA A 607 21.50 41.36 18.84
N MET A 608 20.54 41.15 17.93
CA MET A 608 19.85 42.24 17.22
C MET A 608 18.77 42.94 18.06
N GLY A 609 18.66 42.62 19.35
CA GLY A 609 17.82 43.34 20.32
C GLY A 609 16.37 42.85 20.35
N MET A 610 16.08 41.64 19.91
CA MET A 610 14.75 41.05 20.00
C MET A 610 14.34 40.87 21.46
N LYS A 611 13.23 41.49 21.85
CA LYS A 611 12.69 41.36 23.19
C LYS A 611 11.75 40.18 23.28
N LYS A 612 11.54 39.62 24.43
CA LYS A 612 10.60 38.58 24.72
C LYS A 612 9.17 39.08 24.37
N GLY A 613 8.44 38.32 23.53
CA GLY A 613 7.09 38.64 23.07
C GLY A 613 7.01 39.50 21.77
N GLU A 614 8.14 39.96 21.20
CA GLU A 614 8.15 40.66 19.91
C GLU A 614 8.33 39.65 18.77
N ALA A 615 7.52 39.80 17.72
CA ALA A 615 7.63 39.02 16.49
C ALA A 615 8.57 39.67 15.48
N ILE A 616 9.35 38.84 14.77
CA ILE A 616 10.03 39.31 13.56
C ILE A 616 9.10 39.10 12.35
N GLU A 617 8.77 40.19 11.67
CA GLU A 617 8.10 40.17 10.40
C GLU A 617 9.03 40.74 9.32
N HIS A 618 9.72 39.87 8.57
CA HIS A 618 10.62 40.35 7.53
C HIS A 618 10.69 39.36 6.34
N ARG A 619 10.47 39.86 5.13
CA ARG A 619 10.46 39.10 3.88
C ARG A 619 11.75 38.29 3.65
N MET A 620 12.92 38.76 4.11
CA MET A 620 14.17 38.00 3.97
C MET A 620 14.14 36.71 4.77
N VAL A 621 13.51 36.69 5.94
CA VAL A 621 13.42 35.48 6.79
C VAL A 621 12.44 34.50 6.18
N THR A 622 11.29 34.94 5.72
CA THR A 622 10.34 34.11 4.93
C THR A 622 11.03 33.46 3.72
N ASN A 623 11.82 34.22 2.96
CA ASN A 623 12.59 33.69 1.83
C ASN A 623 13.67 32.68 2.26
N ALA A 624 14.29 32.86 3.44
CA ALA A 624 15.28 31.91 3.96
C ALA A 624 14.62 30.57 4.36
N ILE A 625 13.43 30.62 4.97
CA ILE A 625 12.64 29.44 5.30
C ILE A 625 12.23 28.70 4.02
N GLU A 626 11.77 29.40 3.00
CA GLU A 626 11.40 28.82 1.71
C GLU A 626 12.61 28.10 1.04
N LYS A 627 13.81 28.68 1.11
CA LYS A 627 15.04 28.01 0.64
C LYS A 627 15.34 26.75 1.43
N SER A 628 15.08 26.74 2.74
CA SER A 628 15.25 25.57 3.59
C SER A 628 14.27 24.46 3.24
N GLN A 629 13.00 24.82 3.04
CA GLN A 629 11.99 23.87 2.55
C GLN A 629 12.41 23.22 1.22
N ARG A 630 12.92 24.01 0.25
CA ARG A 630 13.43 23.48 -1.03
C ARG A 630 14.56 22.46 -0.85
N LYS A 631 15.43 22.63 0.17
CA LYS A 631 16.47 21.63 0.46
C LYS A 631 15.88 20.34 1.03
N VAL A 632 14.87 20.45 1.91
CA VAL A 632 14.18 19.27 2.45
C VAL A 632 13.42 18.54 1.35
N GLU A 633 12.68 19.27 0.51
CA GLU A 633 12.01 18.73 -0.67
C GLU A 633 12.99 17.95 -1.57
N GLY A 634 14.15 18.54 -1.85
CA GLY A 634 15.20 17.89 -2.64
C GLY A 634 15.71 16.60 -1.98
N ARG A 635 15.98 16.61 -0.66
CA ARG A 635 16.41 15.41 0.06
C ARG A 635 15.32 14.32 0.06
N ASN A 636 14.08 14.70 0.28
CA ASN A 636 12.95 13.76 0.25
C ASN A 636 12.77 13.16 -1.15
N PHE A 637 12.96 13.96 -2.20
CA PHE A 637 12.98 13.48 -3.58
C PHE A 637 14.10 12.45 -3.81
N ASP A 638 15.34 12.76 -3.38
CA ASP A 638 16.48 11.85 -3.53
C ASP A 638 16.24 10.52 -2.80
N MET A 639 15.61 10.56 -1.61
CA MET A 639 15.22 9.35 -0.88
C MET A 639 14.19 8.53 -1.66
N ARG A 640 13.10 9.14 -2.15
CA ARG A 640 12.08 8.44 -2.95
C ARG A 640 12.68 7.87 -4.24
N LYS A 641 13.55 8.63 -4.90
CA LYS A 641 14.26 8.19 -6.11
C LYS A 641 15.15 6.97 -5.82
N THR A 642 15.86 6.98 -4.72
CA THR A 642 16.71 5.86 -4.32
C THR A 642 15.88 4.61 -4.04
N LEU A 643 14.77 4.74 -3.31
CA LEU A 643 13.85 3.63 -3.07
C LEU A 643 13.32 3.05 -4.40
N LEU A 644 12.91 3.92 -5.33
CA LEU A 644 12.43 3.50 -6.62
C LEU A 644 13.51 2.78 -7.45
N GLU A 645 14.74 3.28 -7.46
CA GLU A 645 15.85 2.65 -8.21
C GLU A 645 16.16 1.22 -7.73
N TYR A 646 15.92 0.92 -6.44
CA TYR A 646 16.00 -0.44 -5.91
C TYR A 646 14.75 -1.27 -6.28
N ASP A 647 13.55 -0.67 -6.18
CA ASP A 647 12.30 -1.37 -6.51
C ASP A 647 12.14 -1.61 -8.01
N ASP A 648 12.71 -0.78 -8.88
CA ASP A 648 12.68 -0.99 -10.33
C ASP A 648 13.30 -2.34 -10.71
N VAL A 649 14.37 -2.78 -10.02
CA VAL A 649 14.98 -4.10 -10.25
C VAL A 649 14.00 -5.23 -9.88
N ALA A 650 13.37 -5.11 -8.71
CA ALA A 650 12.34 -6.07 -8.29
C ALA A 650 11.10 -6.01 -9.19
N ASN A 651 10.78 -4.84 -9.74
CA ASN A 651 9.66 -4.66 -10.64
C ASN A 651 9.87 -5.33 -12.00
N ASP A 652 11.07 -5.23 -12.56
CA ASP A 652 11.41 -5.92 -13.81
C ASP A 652 11.24 -7.45 -13.63
N GLN A 653 11.73 -8.01 -12.52
CA GLN A 653 11.57 -9.42 -12.19
C GLN A 653 10.10 -9.79 -11.94
N ARG A 654 9.36 -8.95 -11.21
CA ARG A 654 7.91 -9.11 -10.94
C ARG A 654 7.12 -9.19 -12.23
N THR A 655 7.41 -8.33 -13.20
CA THR A 655 6.74 -8.33 -14.51
C THR A 655 6.92 -9.67 -15.21
N VAL A 656 8.15 -10.20 -15.24
CA VAL A 656 8.42 -11.52 -15.85
C VAL A 656 7.62 -12.64 -15.16
N ILE A 657 7.63 -12.66 -13.82
CA ILE A 657 6.91 -13.69 -13.06
C ILE A 657 5.40 -13.58 -13.25
N TYR A 658 4.85 -12.37 -13.20
CA TYR A 658 3.40 -12.17 -13.36
C TYR A 658 2.93 -12.45 -14.77
N ASP A 659 3.74 -12.15 -15.80
CA ASP A 659 3.43 -12.50 -17.19
C ASP A 659 3.44 -14.01 -17.40
N GLN A 660 4.47 -14.73 -16.92
CA GLN A 660 4.52 -16.19 -16.96
C GLN A 660 3.33 -16.82 -16.21
N ARG A 661 3.02 -16.28 -15.04
CA ARG A 661 1.88 -16.74 -14.25
C ARG A 661 0.55 -16.57 -15.00
N ASN A 662 0.35 -15.42 -15.61
CA ASN A 662 -0.83 -15.12 -16.41
C ASN A 662 -0.92 -16.02 -17.66
N GLU A 663 0.20 -16.27 -18.32
CA GLU A 663 0.27 -17.17 -19.48
C GLU A 663 -0.14 -18.59 -19.11
N VAL A 664 0.39 -19.14 -18.02
CA VAL A 664 0.01 -20.47 -17.52
C VAL A 664 -1.46 -20.54 -17.11
N MET A 665 -1.98 -19.49 -16.44
CA MET A 665 -3.40 -19.46 -16.06
C MET A 665 -4.35 -19.40 -17.26
N SER A 666 -4.02 -18.60 -18.28
CA SER A 666 -4.88 -18.36 -19.44
C SER A 666 -4.78 -19.43 -20.52
N SER A 667 -3.66 -20.16 -20.57
CA SER A 667 -3.46 -21.24 -21.55
C SER A 667 -4.40 -22.41 -21.27
N GLU A 668 -5.05 -22.96 -22.29
CA GLU A 668 -5.81 -24.21 -22.13
C GLU A 668 -4.90 -25.41 -22.03
N ASP A 669 -3.79 -25.41 -22.75
CA ASP A 669 -2.80 -26.48 -22.79
C ASP A 669 -1.39 -25.95 -22.49
N VAL A 670 -0.76 -26.53 -21.48
CA VAL A 670 0.61 -26.21 -21.03
C VAL A 670 1.62 -27.32 -21.36
N SER A 671 1.22 -28.37 -22.08
CA SER A 671 2.03 -29.54 -22.38
C SER A 671 3.35 -29.20 -23.07
N GLU A 672 3.33 -28.35 -24.10
CA GLU A 672 4.55 -27.94 -24.80
C GLU A 672 5.52 -27.13 -23.89
N MET A 673 4.96 -26.30 -23.03
CA MET A 673 5.78 -25.57 -22.04
C MET A 673 6.48 -26.55 -21.08
N ILE A 674 5.72 -27.48 -20.51
CA ILE A 674 6.27 -28.48 -19.57
C ILE A 674 7.28 -29.39 -20.25
N LYS A 675 7.04 -29.76 -21.51
CA LYS A 675 7.99 -30.53 -22.33
C LYS A 675 9.30 -29.77 -22.50
N THR A 676 9.26 -28.51 -22.91
CA THR A 676 10.46 -27.68 -23.06
C THR A 676 11.24 -27.54 -21.75
N ILE A 677 10.53 -27.30 -20.63
CA ILE A 677 11.15 -27.18 -19.31
C ILE A 677 11.82 -28.50 -18.92
N ARG A 678 11.20 -29.64 -19.21
CA ARG A 678 11.75 -30.98 -18.95
C ARG A 678 13.01 -31.23 -19.78
N GLU A 679 13.00 -30.90 -21.06
CA GLU A 679 14.16 -30.99 -21.94
C GLU A 679 15.33 -30.14 -21.40
N ASP A 680 15.09 -28.90 -21.01
CA ASP A 680 16.10 -28.01 -20.41
C ASP A 680 16.69 -28.59 -19.11
N VAL A 681 15.82 -29.10 -18.22
CA VAL A 681 16.25 -29.67 -16.92
C VAL A 681 17.04 -30.94 -17.11
N VAL A 682 16.62 -31.83 -18.02
CA VAL A 682 17.35 -33.07 -18.30
C VAL A 682 18.70 -32.74 -18.91
N ASP A 683 18.77 -31.84 -19.85
CA ASP A 683 20.04 -31.43 -20.46
C ASP A 683 21.01 -30.81 -19.44
N SER A 684 20.51 -29.95 -18.57
CA SER A 684 21.30 -29.36 -17.48
C SER A 684 21.80 -30.43 -16.51
N LEU A 685 20.91 -31.33 -16.08
CA LEU A 685 21.24 -32.41 -15.13
C LEU A 685 22.28 -33.39 -15.72
N VAL A 686 22.10 -33.80 -16.98
CA VAL A 686 23.09 -34.66 -17.64
C VAL A 686 24.43 -33.96 -17.80
N SER A 687 24.42 -32.63 -18.05
CA SER A 687 25.64 -31.82 -18.21
C SER A 687 26.47 -31.71 -16.93
N GLU A 688 25.84 -31.83 -15.76
CA GLU A 688 26.53 -31.81 -14.45
C GLU A 688 27.45 -33.05 -14.29
N PHE A 689 27.04 -34.21 -14.80
CA PHE A 689 27.74 -35.49 -14.65
C PHE A 689 28.48 -35.88 -15.92
N ILE A 690 27.99 -35.50 -17.07
CA ILE A 690 28.56 -35.74 -18.41
C ILE A 690 28.71 -34.39 -19.11
N PRO A 691 29.82 -33.69 -18.88
CA PRO A 691 30.03 -32.35 -19.51
C PRO A 691 30.00 -32.43 -21.02
N PRO A 692 29.45 -31.44 -21.75
CA PRO A 692 29.43 -31.41 -23.21
C PRO A 692 30.84 -31.59 -23.81
N GLN A 693 30.93 -32.41 -24.84
CA GLN A 693 32.21 -32.72 -25.55
C GLN A 693 33.31 -33.33 -24.69
N SER A 694 32.94 -33.95 -23.56
CA SER A 694 33.88 -34.67 -22.67
C SER A 694 34.11 -36.11 -23.14
N MET A 695 35.22 -36.68 -22.67
CA MET A 695 35.56 -38.10 -22.92
C MET A 695 34.89 -39.02 -21.89
N PRO A 696 34.54 -40.28 -22.21
CA PRO A 696 33.88 -41.22 -21.29
C PRO A 696 34.60 -41.43 -19.96
N GLU A 697 35.90 -41.25 -19.90
CA GLU A 697 36.72 -41.36 -18.68
C GLU A 697 36.44 -40.22 -17.67
N GLN A 698 35.77 -39.13 -18.12
CA GLN A 698 35.42 -37.99 -17.28
C GLN A 698 33.99 -38.07 -16.80
N TRP A 699 33.24 -39.09 -17.20
CA TRP A 699 31.79 -39.17 -16.89
C TRP A 699 31.58 -39.85 -15.52
N ASP A 700 30.75 -39.18 -14.69
CA ASP A 700 30.25 -39.79 -13.45
C ASP A 700 28.88 -40.44 -13.69
N VAL A 701 28.91 -41.62 -14.28
CA VAL A 701 27.67 -42.34 -14.63
C VAL A 701 26.91 -42.79 -13.39
N ALA A 702 27.60 -43.19 -12.31
CA ALA A 702 26.97 -43.64 -11.07
C ALA A 702 26.25 -42.46 -10.37
N GLY A 703 26.86 -41.28 -10.35
CA GLY A 703 26.26 -40.05 -9.86
C GLY A 703 25.02 -39.70 -10.68
N LEU A 704 25.11 -39.81 -12.02
CA LEU A 704 23.96 -39.52 -12.91
C LEU A 704 22.78 -40.48 -12.65
N GLU A 705 23.00 -41.77 -12.58
CA GLU A 705 21.95 -42.76 -12.28
C GLU A 705 21.27 -42.50 -10.93
N SER A 706 22.05 -42.16 -9.91
CA SER A 706 21.52 -41.79 -8.59
C SER A 706 20.67 -40.51 -8.65
N GLN A 707 21.12 -39.50 -9.39
CA GLN A 707 20.43 -38.20 -9.51
C GLN A 707 19.15 -38.32 -10.36
N LEU A 708 19.17 -39.11 -11.44
CA LEU A 708 17.97 -39.42 -12.21
C LEU A 708 16.91 -40.11 -11.40
N GLN A 709 17.31 -41.06 -10.52
CA GLN A 709 16.39 -41.73 -9.59
C GLN A 709 15.82 -40.76 -8.57
N SER A 710 16.63 -39.88 -8.03
CA SER A 710 16.25 -38.96 -6.95
C SER A 710 15.40 -37.78 -7.49
N GLU A 711 15.68 -37.26 -8.68
CA GLU A 711 14.97 -36.08 -9.22
C GLU A 711 13.84 -36.43 -10.20
N MET A 712 14.03 -37.48 -11.03
CA MET A 712 13.07 -37.89 -12.06
C MET A 712 12.24 -39.10 -11.70
N ALA A 713 12.50 -39.70 -10.53
CA ALA A 713 11.86 -40.93 -10.09
C ALA A 713 11.95 -42.10 -11.12
N ILE A 714 13.01 -42.10 -11.94
CA ILE A 714 13.26 -43.08 -12.98
C ILE A 714 14.60 -43.76 -12.75
N ASN A 715 14.62 -45.09 -12.89
CA ASN A 715 15.83 -45.91 -12.74
C ASN A 715 16.29 -46.32 -14.13
N LEU A 716 17.27 -45.61 -14.69
CA LEU A 716 17.84 -45.87 -16.00
C LEU A 716 19.19 -46.58 -15.84
N PRO A 717 19.40 -47.76 -16.48
CA PRO A 717 20.68 -48.53 -16.38
C PRO A 717 21.69 -47.93 -17.39
N VAL A 718 22.15 -46.71 -17.17
CA VAL A 718 23.03 -45.96 -18.11
C VAL A 718 24.38 -46.68 -18.27
N GLN A 719 24.96 -47.17 -17.18
CA GLN A 719 26.21 -47.94 -17.25
C GLN A 719 26.06 -49.19 -18.12
N LYS A 720 24.95 -49.92 -18.01
CA LYS A 720 24.68 -51.08 -18.84
C LYS A 720 24.53 -50.72 -20.32
N TRP A 721 23.94 -49.60 -20.66
CA TRP A 721 23.83 -49.14 -22.06
C TRP A 721 25.20 -48.83 -22.67
N LEU A 722 26.10 -48.26 -21.88
CA LEU A 722 27.50 -47.99 -22.31
C LEU A 722 28.29 -49.26 -22.47
N ASP A 723 28.06 -50.28 -21.65
CA ASP A 723 28.72 -51.59 -21.78
C ASP A 723 28.22 -52.38 -23.01
N GLU A 724 26.95 -52.25 -23.38
CA GLU A 724 26.31 -52.90 -24.53
C GLU A 724 26.63 -52.23 -25.85
N ASP A 725 26.80 -50.89 -25.90
CA ASP A 725 27.08 -50.12 -27.10
C ASP A 725 28.28 -49.17 -26.90
N SER A 726 29.46 -49.61 -27.29
CA SER A 726 30.69 -48.82 -27.24
C SER A 726 30.74 -47.59 -28.19
N LYS A 727 29.71 -47.41 -29.02
CA LYS A 727 29.55 -46.27 -29.91
C LYS A 727 28.49 -45.25 -29.40
N LEU A 728 27.99 -45.43 -28.21
CA LEU A 728 27.06 -44.50 -27.61
C LEU A 728 27.81 -43.29 -27.07
N TYR A 729 27.93 -42.28 -27.98
CA TYR A 729 28.59 -41.01 -27.68
C TYR A 729 27.65 -40.11 -26.84
N GLU A 730 28.20 -39.11 -26.21
CA GLU A 730 27.53 -38.19 -25.30
C GLU A 730 26.16 -37.66 -25.82
N GLU A 731 26.14 -37.21 -27.07
CA GLU A 731 24.93 -36.64 -27.71
C GLU A 731 23.80 -37.68 -27.86
N ASN A 732 24.16 -38.90 -28.29
CA ASN A 732 23.21 -40.00 -28.42
C ASN A 732 22.72 -40.50 -27.05
N LEU A 733 23.59 -40.49 -26.03
CA LEU A 733 23.25 -40.86 -24.67
C LEU A 733 22.25 -39.89 -24.06
N ARG A 734 22.48 -38.59 -24.21
CA ARG A 734 21.53 -37.55 -23.80
C ARG A 734 20.16 -37.73 -24.43
N GLN A 735 20.14 -37.92 -25.74
CA GLN A 735 18.91 -38.14 -26.48
C GLN A 735 18.16 -39.38 -25.97
N ARG A 736 18.85 -40.46 -25.73
CA ARG A 736 18.25 -41.69 -25.19
C ARG A 736 17.70 -41.52 -23.78
N ILE A 737 18.43 -40.82 -22.91
CA ILE A 737 17.95 -40.50 -21.55
C ILE A 737 16.68 -39.68 -21.61
N LEU A 738 16.65 -38.65 -22.48
CA LEU A 738 15.48 -37.80 -22.69
C LEU A 738 14.27 -38.60 -23.19
N GLU A 739 14.48 -39.45 -24.20
CA GLU A 739 13.40 -40.30 -24.77
C GLU A 739 12.77 -41.21 -23.72
N GLU A 740 13.58 -41.86 -22.86
CA GLU A 740 13.08 -42.70 -21.78
C GLU A 740 12.29 -41.94 -20.70
N ILE A 741 12.76 -40.70 -20.37
CA ILE A 741 12.05 -39.82 -19.42
C ILE A 741 10.73 -39.37 -19.98
N VAL A 742 10.71 -38.99 -21.27
CA VAL A 742 9.49 -38.57 -21.98
C VAL A 742 8.51 -39.77 -22.06
N ALA A 743 8.97 -40.96 -22.45
CA ALA A 743 8.11 -42.13 -22.51
C ALA A 743 7.51 -42.52 -21.15
N ALA A 744 8.29 -42.38 -20.08
CA ALA A 744 7.79 -42.61 -18.72
C ALA A 744 6.73 -41.62 -18.29
N TYR A 745 6.85 -40.36 -18.75
CA TYR A 745 5.84 -39.35 -18.49
C TYR A 745 4.59 -39.52 -19.32
N ASP A 746 4.71 -39.83 -20.60
CA ASP A 746 3.60 -40.11 -21.53
C ASP A 746 2.75 -41.30 -21.05
N ALA A 747 3.41 -42.31 -20.49
CA ALA A 747 2.71 -43.46 -19.87
C ALA A 747 1.85 -43.02 -18.65
N LYS A 748 2.31 -42.02 -17.87
CA LYS A 748 1.51 -41.44 -16.77
C LYS A 748 0.32 -40.63 -17.31
N GLU A 749 0.51 -39.89 -18.40
CA GLU A 749 -0.58 -39.13 -19.04
C GLU A 749 -1.64 -40.07 -19.62
N GLU A 750 -1.24 -41.17 -20.25
CA GLU A 750 -2.21 -42.20 -20.74
C GLU A 750 -3.08 -42.78 -19.61
N LEU A 751 -2.49 -42.97 -18.42
CA LEU A 751 -3.22 -43.49 -17.24
C LEU A 751 -4.14 -42.43 -16.61
N ALA A 752 -3.68 -41.18 -16.51
CA ALA A 752 -4.43 -40.08 -15.86
C ALA A 752 -5.53 -39.48 -16.76
N GLY A 753 -5.30 -39.54 -18.07
CA GLY A 753 -6.01 -38.72 -19.06
C GLY A 753 -5.43 -37.30 -19.21
N SER A 754 -5.48 -36.79 -20.44
CA SER A 754 -4.84 -35.49 -20.76
C SER A 754 -5.44 -34.30 -20.02
N GLU A 755 -6.75 -34.20 -19.85
CA GLU A 755 -7.40 -33.06 -19.19
C GLU A 755 -7.04 -32.95 -17.69
N PRO A 756 -7.13 -34.03 -16.87
CA PRO A 756 -6.66 -33.99 -15.48
C PRO A 756 -5.17 -33.67 -15.37
N MET A 757 -4.36 -34.20 -16.30
CA MET A 757 -2.93 -33.94 -16.31
C MET A 757 -2.61 -32.48 -16.56
N ARG A 758 -3.24 -31.83 -17.54
CA ARG A 758 -3.10 -30.36 -17.81
C ARG A 758 -3.47 -29.50 -16.60
N LYS A 759 -4.56 -29.84 -15.91
CA LYS A 759 -4.98 -29.13 -14.69
C LYS A 759 -3.93 -29.29 -13.57
N PHE A 760 -3.42 -30.48 -13.42
CA PHE A 760 -2.40 -30.77 -12.41
C PHE A 760 -1.08 -30.07 -12.72
N GLU A 761 -0.60 -30.10 -13.95
CA GLU A 761 0.59 -29.39 -14.40
C GLU A 761 0.52 -27.87 -14.11
N LYS A 762 -0.62 -27.24 -14.42
CA LYS A 762 -0.87 -25.83 -14.12
C LYS A 762 -0.79 -25.56 -12.61
N GLN A 763 -1.44 -26.42 -11.82
CA GLN A 763 -1.47 -26.25 -10.37
C GLN A 763 -0.07 -26.40 -9.76
N VAL A 764 0.69 -27.41 -10.17
CA VAL A 764 2.07 -27.61 -9.70
C VAL A 764 2.95 -26.44 -10.09
N PHE A 765 2.89 -26.00 -11.37
CA PHE A 765 3.67 -24.87 -11.84
C PHE A 765 3.40 -23.60 -11.02
N LEU A 766 2.13 -23.24 -10.84
CA LEU A 766 1.74 -22.04 -10.08
C LEU A 766 2.17 -22.15 -8.61
N GLN A 767 2.00 -23.30 -8.00
CA GLN A 767 2.37 -23.50 -6.60
C GLN A 767 3.88 -23.40 -6.38
N VAL A 768 4.69 -24.02 -7.22
CA VAL A 768 6.16 -23.96 -7.14
C VAL A 768 6.63 -22.52 -7.39
N LEU A 769 6.11 -21.89 -8.46
CA LEU A 769 6.44 -20.49 -8.80
C LEU A 769 6.12 -19.55 -7.63
N ASP A 770 4.94 -19.64 -7.05
CA ASP A 770 4.50 -18.77 -5.95
C ASP A 770 5.35 -18.98 -4.69
N THR A 771 5.76 -20.22 -4.40
CA THR A 771 6.61 -20.53 -3.25
C THR A 771 8.00 -19.91 -3.42
N LEU A 772 8.65 -20.18 -4.53
CA LEU A 772 9.99 -19.66 -4.81
C LEU A 772 10.02 -18.15 -5.01
N TRP A 773 8.95 -17.55 -5.57
CA TRP A 773 8.83 -16.10 -5.68
C TRP A 773 8.75 -15.41 -4.32
N LYS A 774 8.01 -15.97 -3.35
CA LYS A 774 7.95 -15.45 -1.98
C LYS A 774 9.32 -15.51 -1.29
N GLU A 775 10.04 -16.61 -1.44
CA GLU A 775 11.41 -16.77 -0.94
C GLU A 775 12.35 -15.75 -1.59
N HIS A 776 12.24 -15.58 -2.91
CA HIS A 776 13.04 -14.61 -3.65
C HIS A 776 12.78 -13.18 -3.19
N LEU A 777 11.53 -12.76 -2.95
CA LEU A 777 11.21 -11.45 -2.39
C LEU A 777 11.86 -11.24 -1.02
N SER A 778 11.89 -12.25 -0.17
CA SER A 778 12.59 -12.21 1.11
C SER A 778 14.10 -12.03 0.92
N ASN A 779 14.71 -12.81 0.01
CA ASN A 779 16.13 -12.72 -0.29
C ASN A 779 16.51 -11.34 -0.87
N MET A 780 15.66 -10.76 -1.71
CA MET A 780 15.82 -9.41 -2.24
C MET A 780 15.76 -8.34 -1.15
N ASP A 781 14.87 -8.50 -0.18
CA ASP A 781 14.81 -7.58 0.97
C ASP A 781 16.07 -7.68 1.85
N HIS A 782 16.59 -8.89 2.09
CA HIS A 782 17.85 -9.08 2.80
C HIS A 782 19.03 -8.49 2.03
N LEU A 783 19.10 -8.72 0.72
CA LEU A 783 20.12 -8.15 -0.14
C LEU A 783 20.10 -6.61 -0.09
N ARG A 784 18.92 -5.99 -0.17
CA ARG A 784 18.75 -4.54 -0.13
C ARG A 784 19.29 -3.93 1.16
N ARG A 785 19.08 -4.60 2.30
CA ARG A 785 19.57 -4.15 3.61
C ARG A 785 21.09 -4.27 3.73
N GLY A 786 21.67 -5.39 3.26
CA GLY A 786 23.10 -5.67 3.36
C GLY A 786 23.97 -4.97 2.32
N ILE A 787 23.42 -4.52 1.20
CA ILE A 787 24.21 -4.05 0.05
C ILE A 787 25.03 -2.78 0.35
N HIS A 788 24.60 -1.95 1.30
CA HIS A 788 25.30 -0.72 1.68
C HIS A 788 26.69 -1.01 2.26
N LEU A 789 26.88 -2.15 2.91
CA LEU A 789 28.16 -2.59 3.47
C LEU A 789 29.25 -2.75 2.38
N ARG A 790 28.84 -3.07 1.15
CA ARG A 790 29.79 -3.17 0.02
C ARG A 790 30.36 -1.81 -0.44
N GLY A 791 29.76 -0.70 0.00
CA GLY A 791 30.30 0.64 -0.18
C GLY A 791 31.67 0.84 0.51
N TYR A 792 31.93 0.15 1.61
CA TYR A 792 33.24 0.16 2.28
C TYR A 792 34.35 -0.46 1.39
N ALA A 793 34.01 -1.39 0.52
CA ALA A 793 34.92 -1.97 -0.48
C ALA A 793 35.04 -1.12 -1.77
N GLN A 794 34.65 0.15 -1.75
CA GLN A 794 34.67 1.10 -2.88
C GLN A 794 33.84 0.64 -4.11
N LYS A 795 32.91 -0.27 -3.93
CA LYS A 795 31.98 -0.70 -4.98
C LYS A 795 30.73 0.17 -4.97
N ASN A 796 30.12 0.36 -6.13
CA ASN A 796 28.86 1.08 -6.23
C ASN A 796 27.70 0.17 -5.75
N PRO A 797 27.05 0.47 -4.59
CA PRO A 797 26.02 -0.40 -4.03
C PRO A 797 24.86 -0.70 -4.99
N LYS A 798 24.47 0.27 -5.83
CA LYS A 798 23.38 0.08 -6.79
C LYS A 798 23.74 -0.90 -7.92
N GLN A 799 24.97 -0.85 -8.40
CA GLN A 799 25.43 -1.78 -9.45
C GLN A 799 25.60 -3.20 -8.89
N GLU A 800 26.14 -3.31 -7.68
CA GLU A 800 26.27 -4.60 -6.98
C GLU A 800 24.87 -5.19 -6.71
N TYR A 801 23.93 -4.38 -6.25
CA TYR A 801 22.56 -4.82 -6.04
C TYR A 801 21.94 -5.38 -7.32
N LYS A 802 22.05 -4.66 -8.45
CA LYS A 802 21.51 -5.15 -9.73
C LYS A 802 22.12 -6.49 -10.15
N ARG A 803 23.44 -6.64 -9.98
CA ARG A 803 24.14 -7.87 -10.33
C ARG A 803 23.71 -9.05 -9.45
N GLU A 804 23.72 -8.86 -8.13
CA GLU A 804 23.35 -9.91 -7.18
C GLU A 804 21.87 -10.28 -7.31
N ALA A 805 21.00 -9.29 -7.50
CA ALA A 805 19.57 -9.49 -7.73
C ALA A 805 19.31 -10.31 -9.01
N PHE A 806 20.08 -10.07 -10.07
CA PHE A 806 20.00 -10.85 -11.30
C PHE A 806 20.42 -12.30 -11.08
N ASN A 807 21.54 -12.53 -10.39
CA ASN A 807 22.01 -13.88 -10.09
C ASN A 807 21.02 -14.66 -9.22
N LEU A 808 20.43 -14.00 -8.20
CA LEU A 808 19.39 -14.59 -7.36
C LEU A 808 18.14 -14.97 -8.17
N PHE A 809 17.75 -14.12 -9.10
CA PHE A 809 16.59 -14.37 -9.95
C PHE A 809 16.83 -15.51 -10.95
N GLU A 810 17.98 -15.56 -11.59
CA GLU A 810 18.37 -16.64 -12.49
C GLU A 810 18.39 -17.99 -11.75
N SER A 811 19.01 -18.02 -10.57
CA SER A 811 19.05 -19.21 -9.72
C SER A 811 17.65 -19.67 -9.29
N MET A 812 16.75 -18.71 -8.96
CA MET A 812 15.36 -19.03 -8.63
C MET A 812 14.62 -19.66 -9.84
N LEU A 813 14.82 -19.14 -11.05
CA LEU A 813 14.16 -19.68 -12.25
C LEU A 813 14.67 -21.09 -12.57
N GLU A 814 15.97 -21.35 -12.42
CA GLU A 814 16.53 -22.70 -12.59
C GLU A 814 15.96 -23.67 -11.53
N THR A 815 15.91 -23.24 -10.27
CA THR A 815 15.31 -24.04 -9.20
C THR A 815 13.83 -24.33 -9.48
N MET A 816 13.08 -23.32 -9.97
CA MET A 816 11.68 -23.51 -10.34
C MET A 816 11.49 -24.56 -11.42
N LYS A 817 12.30 -24.51 -12.49
CA LYS A 817 12.25 -25.54 -13.54
C LYS A 817 12.50 -26.93 -12.99
N ARG A 818 13.55 -27.09 -12.18
CA ARG A 818 13.89 -28.38 -11.54
C ARG A 818 12.78 -28.88 -10.61
N ASP A 819 12.25 -28.03 -9.75
CA ASP A 819 11.19 -28.40 -8.79
C ASP A 819 9.89 -28.78 -9.49
N VAL A 820 9.48 -28.06 -10.53
CA VAL A 820 8.31 -28.40 -11.35
C VAL A 820 8.47 -29.80 -11.95
N VAL A 821 9.60 -30.05 -12.61
CA VAL A 821 9.85 -31.36 -13.25
C VAL A 821 9.96 -32.47 -12.18
N ARG A 822 10.62 -32.21 -11.06
CA ARG A 822 10.75 -33.17 -9.96
C ARG A 822 9.38 -33.55 -9.40
N VAL A 823 8.53 -32.57 -9.07
CA VAL A 823 7.18 -32.85 -8.53
C VAL A 823 6.35 -33.65 -9.52
N LEU A 824 6.33 -33.24 -10.80
CA LEU A 824 5.60 -33.94 -11.85
C LEU A 824 6.12 -35.35 -12.08
N SER A 825 7.43 -35.57 -11.94
CA SER A 825 8.07 -36.90 -12.10
C SER A 825 7.75 -37.82 -10.94
N HIS A 826 7.64 -37.32 -9.70
CA HIS A 826 7.37 -38.17 -8.52
C HIS A 826 5.90 -38.54 -8.33
N VAL A 827 4.99 -37.87 -9.00
CA VAL A 827 3.56 -38.15 -8.87
C VAL A 827 3.25 -39.58 -9.36
N ARG A 828 2.60 -40.33 -8.49
CA ARG A 828 2.06 -41.65 -8.82
C ARG A 828 0.61 -41.49 -9.21
N VAL A 829 0.31 -41.77 -10.45
CA VAL A 829 -1.06 -41.81 -10.95
C VAL A 829 -1.66 -43.13 -10.51
N GLN A 830 -2.72 -43.08 -9.70
CA GLN A 830 -3.52 -44.27 -9.37
C GLN A 830 -4.55 -44.51 -10.47
N SER A 831 -4.69 -45.75 -10.90
CA SER A 831 -5.72 -46.08 -11.86
C SER A 831 -7.13 -45.81 -11.28
N ARG A 832 -8.11 -45.59 -12.14
CA ARG A 832 -9.48 -45.34 -11.70
C ARG A 832 -10.04 -46.49 -10.86
N GLU A 833 -9.62 -47.70 -11.18
CA GLU A 833 -9.97 -48.92 -10.43
C GLU A 833 -9.34 -48.92 -9.01
N GLU A 834 -8.11 -48.44 -8.87
CA GLU A 834 -7.45 -48.31 -7.57
C GLU A 834 -8.08 -47.22 -6.71
N MET A 835 -8.49 -46.11 -7.32
CA MET A 835 -9.21 -45.04 -6.61
C MET A 835 -10.59 -45.49 -6.13
N GLU A 836 -11.32 -46.21 -6.96
CA GLU A 836 -12.62 -46.77 -6.59
C GLU A 836 -12.44 -47.84 -5.46
N GLU A 837 -11.35 -48.60 -5.48
CA GLU A 837 -11.05 -49.56 -4.41
C GLU A 837 -10.65 -48.86 -3.11
N VAL A 838 -9.84 -47.79 -3.15
CA VAL A 838 -9.46 -47.01 -1.97
C VAL A 838 -10.69 -46.27 -1.39
N GLU A 839 -11.54 -45.69 -2.23
CA GLU A 839 -12.82 -45.08 -1.79
C GLU A 839 -13.76 -46.10 -1.17
N ARG A 840 -13.81 -47.30 -1.76
CA ARG A 840 -14.60 -48.39 -1.20
C ARG A 840 -14.06 -48.85 0.17
N ARG A 841 -12.75 -49.03 0.30
CA ARG A 841 -12.10 -49.35 1.59
C ARG A 841 -12.35 -48.26 2.63
N ARG A 842 -12.24 -46.99 2.25
CA ARG A 842 -12.49 -45.85 3.15
C ARG A 842 -13.95 -45.78 3.58
N LYS A 843 -14.89 -46.05 2.67
CA LYS A 843 -16.31 -46.17 3.02
C LYS A 843 -16.57 -47.36 3.94
N GLU A 844 -15.97 -48.52 3.68
CA GLU A 844 -16.08 -49.72 4.55
C GLU A 844 -15.46 -49.51 5.94
N GLU A 845 -14.33 -48.77 6.03
CA GLU A 845 -13.75 -48.33 7.30
C GLU A 845 -14.65 -47.37 8.05
N LEU A 846 -15.16 -46.35 7.38
CA LEU A 846 -16.08 -45.39 7.98
C LEU A 846 -17.39 -46.05 8.44
N GLU A 847 -17.92 -47.01 7.66
CA GLU A 847 -19.06 -47.79 8.07
C GLU A 847 -18.78 -48.70 9.27
N ARG A 848 -17.58 -49.29 9.35
CA ARG A 848 -17.13 -50.03 10.51
C ARG A 848 -16.98 -49.18 11.77
N GLU A 849 -16.39 -47.97 11.61
CA GLU A 849 -16.27 -47.03 12.73
C GLU A 849 -17.65 -46.52 13.19
N LEU A 850 -18.56 -46.23 12.25
CA LEU A 850 -19.96 -45.86 12.56
C LEU A 850 -20.74 -47.03 13.20
N ALA A 851 -20.50 -48.29 12.76
CA ALA A 851 -21.13 -49.46 13.36
C ALA A 851 -20.58 -49.71 14.80
N GLN A 852 -19.27 -49.50 15.00
CA GLN A 852 -18.68 -49.57 16.34
C GLN A 852 -19.12 -48.44 17.26
N ALA A 853 -19.30 -47.23 16.71
CA ALA A 853 -19.85 -46.10 17.46
C ALA A 853 -21.33 -46.35 17.85
N ARG A 854 -22.14 -46.95 16.95
CA ARG A 854 -23.52 -47.38 17.25
C ARG A 854 -23.58 -48.49 18.32
N LEU A 855 -22.72 -49.48 18.26
CA LEU A 855 -22.64 -50.53 19.29
C LEU A 855 -22.25 -49.95 20.67
N ARG A 856 -21.33 -48.97 20.73
CA ARG A 856 -20.99 -48.29 21.97
C ARG A 856 -22.15 -47.43 22.49
N HIS A 857 -22.94 -46.86 21.59
CA HIS A 857 -24.12 -46.06 21.95
C HIS A 857 -25.26 -46.94 22.49
N ASP A 858 -25.44 -48.15 21.90
CA ASP A 858 -26.45 -49.09 22.38
C ASP A 858 -26.04 -49.73 23.72
N GLU A 859 -24.77 -50.00 23.98
CA GLU A 859 -24.30 -50.43 25.31
C GLU A 859 -24.43 -49.35 26.36
N THR A 860 -24.27 -48.06 26.06
CA THR A 860 -24.51 -46.95 26.95
C THR A 860 -25.99 -46.72 27.17
N SER A 861 -26.85 -46.96 26.14
CA SER A 861 -28.33 -46.85 26.29
C SER A 861 -28.95 -48.00 27.11
N ALA A 862 -28.41 -49.23 27.01
CA ALA A 862 -28.89 -50.35 27.79
C ALA A 862 -28.60 -50.21 29.32
N THR A 863 -27.54 -49.49 29.71
CA THR A 863 -27.22 -49.16 31.11
C THR A 863 -28.04 -47.97 31.66
N ALA A 864 -28.67 -47.17 30.77
CA ALA A 864 -29.51 -46.02 31.15
C ALA A 864 -31.01 -46.36 31.33
N GLN A 865 -31.48 -47.56 30.86
CA GLN A 865 -32.90 -47.96 30.95
C GLN A 865 -33.33 -48.57 32.27
N HIS A 866 -32.49 -48.57 33.31
CA HIS A 866 -32.87 -49.04 34.63
C HIS A 866 -33.13 -47.96 35.67
N ARG A 867 -33.40 -46.74 35.25
CA ARG A 867 -33.93 -45.67 36.11
C ARG A 867 -34.78 -44.69 35.30
N GLN A 868 -36.08 -45.00 35.19
CA GLN A 868 -37.19 -44.06 35.26
C GLN A 868 -38.46 -44.63 34.62
N ASP A 869 -39.31 -45.19 35.48
CA ASP A 869 -40.73 -45.17 35.25
C ASP A 869 -41.25 -43.81 35.77
N GLY A 870 -42.05 -43.10 34.94
CA GLY A 870 -42.86 -42.02 35.46
C GLY A 870 -43.09 -40.84 34.52
N ASN A 871 -44.25 -40.96 33.85
CA ASN A 871 -45.09 -39.90 33.29
C ASN A 871 -44.89 -39.36 31.87
N ALA A 872 -45.96 -39.63 31.11
CA ALA A 872 -46.34 -39.18 29.78
C ALA A 872 -46.78 -37.69 29.76
N ASP A 873 -46.58 -37.01 28.66
CA ASP A 873 -47.61 -36.52 27.72
C ASP A 873 -47.01 -35.57 26.63
N GLY A 874 -47.23 -35.96 25.43
CA GLY A 874 -47.75 -35.22 24.28
C GLY A 874 -47.08 -33.94 23.74
N ALA A 875 -46.49 -33.98 22.57
CA ALA A 875 -46.92 -33.24 21.36
C ALA A 875 -45.83 -33.11 20.27
N ALA A 876 -46.30 -33.30 19.13
CA ALA A 876 -45.86 -33.25 17.76
C ALA A 876 -44.61 -32.44 17.32
N ALA A 877 -44.01 -33.02 16.29
CA ALA A 877 -42.85 -32.58 15.47
C ALA A 877 -42.97 -31.21 14.79
N GLN A 878 -41.84 -30.53 14.72
CA GLN A 878 -41.42 -29.72 13.56
C GLN A 878 -39.89 -29.60 13.55
N GLN A 879 -39.29 -29.90 12.38
CA GLN A 879 -37.89 -29.70 12.11
C GLN A 879 -37.54 -28.21 12.00
N PRO A 880 -36.40 -27.76 12.46
CA PRO A 880 -35.78 -26.53 11.91
C PRO A 880 -34.37 -26.76 11.39
N GLN A 881 -34.11 -26.03 10.31
CA GLN A 881 -32.80 -25.83 9.69
C GLN A 881 -31.84 -25.14 10.64
N GLY A 882 -30.61 -25.64 10.73
CA GLY A 882 -29.60 -25.15 11.66
C GLY A 882 -28.82 -23.95 11.18
N THR A 883 -28.74 -22.94 12.02
CA THR A 883 -27.67 -21.95 12.08
C THR A 883 -26.65 -22.36 13.14
N PRO A 884 -25.35 -22.00 13.06
CA PRO A 884 -24.34 -22.44 14.03
C PRO A 884 -24.59 -21.82 15.42
N GLU A 885 -24.75 -22.68 16.41
CA GLU A 885 -24.97 -22.28 17.79
C GLU A 885 -23.69 -21.78 18.46
N THR A 886 -23.79 -20.63 19.08
CA THR A 886 -22.82 -20.07 20.02
C THR A 886 -22.78 -20.92 21.28
N PHE A 887 -21.60 -21.41 21.67
CA PHE A 887 -21.39 -22.20 22.89
C PHE A 887 -21.72 -21.35 24.13
N VAL A 888 -22.84 -21.63 24.77
CA VAL A 888 -23.23 -21.03 26.05
C VAL A 888 -22.76 -21.93 27.21
N ARG A 889 -21.83 -21.44 28.02
CA ARG A 889 -21.37 -22.12 29.24
C ARG A 889 -22.52 -22.20 30.23
N GLN A 890 -22.81 -23.41 30.73
CA GLN A 890 -23.87 -23.66 31.72
C GLN A 890 -23.46 -23.28 33.14
N ASP A 891 -22.18 -23.12 33.45
CA ASP A 891 -21.73 -22.80 34.80
C ASP A 891 -21.31 -21.34 34.94
N ARG A 892 -21.75 -20.72 36.05
CA ARG A 892 -21.43 -19.36 36.45
C ARG A 892 -19.92 -19.20 36.63
N LYS A 893 -19.32 -18.21 35.94
CA LYS A 893 -17.90 -17.88 36.09
C LYS A 893 -17.61 -17.41 37.50
N VAL A 894 -16.89 -18.22 38.30
CA VAL A 894 -16.50 -17.87 39.67
C VAL A 894 -15.30 -16.93 39.63
N GLY A 895 -15.41 -15.77 40.27
CA GLY A 895 -14.35 -14.76 40.36
C GLY A 895 -13.16 -15.28 41.17
N ARG A 896 -11.94 -14.90 40.85
CA ARG A 896 -10.69 -15.33 41.51
C ARG A 896 -10.71 -15.10 43.04
N ASN A 897 -11.43 -14.15 43.53
CA ASN A 897 -11.54 -13.79 44.95
C ASN A 897 -12.84 -14.28 45.64
N GLU A 898 -13.73 -14.94 44.90
CA GLU A 898 -14.96 -15.54 45.46
C GLU A 898 -14.67 -16.85 46.21
N PRO A 899 -15.54 -17.27 47.18
CA PRO A 899 -15.41 -18.56 47.84
C PRO A 899 -15.43 -19.70 46.82
N CYS A 900 -14.56 -20.70 46.99
CA CYS A 900 -14.49 -21.83 46.10
C CYS A 900 -15.76 -22.69 46.12
N PRO A 901 -16.37 -23.03 44.97
CA PRO A 901 -17.59 -23.85 44.93
C PRO A 901 -17.42 -25.27 45.45
N CYS A 902 -16.20 -25.73 45.70
CA CYS A 902 -15.91 -27.03 46.29
C CYS A 902 -16.20 -27.10 47.82
N GLY A 903 -16.67 -26.02 48.44
CA GLY A 903 -17.01 -25.99 49.86
C GLY A 903 -15.84 -25.89 50.84
N SER A 904 -14.63 -25.65 50.39
CA SER A 904 -13.38 -25.60 51.19
C SER A 904 -13.25 -24.32 52.06
N GLY A 905 -14.14 -23.34 51.94
CA GLY A 905 -14.05 -22.06 52.63
C GLY A 905 -12.91 -21.13 52.17
N LYS A 906 -12.08 -21.55 51.22
CA LYS A 906 -10.97 -20.77 50.66
C LYS A 906 -11.40 -20.02 49.42
N LYS A 907 -10.69 -18.92 49.06
CA LYS A 907 -10.92 -18.20 47.82
C LYS A 907 -10.56 -19.10 46.63
N TYR A 908 -11.32 -18.97 45.51
CA TYR A 908 -11.12 -19.82 44.30
C TYR A 908 -9.69 -19.90 43.85
N LYS A 909 -8.95 -18.78 43.80
CA LYS A 909 -7.50 -18.72 43.45
C LYS A 909 -6.58 -19.46 44.41
N GLN A 910 -7.03 -19.83 45.59
CA GLN A 910 -6.26 -20.55 46.63
C GLN A 910 -6.70 -22.00 46.79
N CYS A 911 -7.66 -22.45 45.96
CA CYS A 911 -8.20 -23.81 45.96
C CYS A 911 -8.28 -24.38 44.56
N CYS A 912 -9.44 -24.58 43.97
CA CYS A 912 -9.61 -25.20 42.64
C CYS A 912 -9.14 -24.34 41.48
N GLY A 913 -8.93 -23.04 41.66
CA GLY A 913 -8.40 -22.10 40.68
C GLY A 913 -6.88 -21.80 40.82
N LYS A 914 -6.17 -22.64 41.58
CA LYS A 914 -4.69 -22.53 41.68
C LYS A 914 -4.10 -23.17 40.45
N VAL A 915 -3.50 -22.32 39.56
CA VAL A 915 -2.71 -22.78 38.45
C VAL A 915 -1.35 -23.19 39.02
N ASN A 916 -0.95 -24.45 38.83
CA ASN A 916 0.40 -24.93 39.18
C ASN A 916 1.38 -24.39 38.18
#